data_a599dd16e7799d0491c107b018aaa12a
#
_entry.id   a599dd16e7799d0491c107b018aaa12a
#
_cell.length_a   1.000
_cell.length_b   1.000
_cell.length_c   1.000
_cell.angle_alpha   90.00
_cell.angle_beta   90.00
_cell.angle_gamma   90.00
#
_symmetry.space_group_name_H-M   'P 1'
#
loop_
_entity.id
_entity.type
_entity.pdbx_description
1 polymer ?
#
loop_
_entity_poly.entity_id
_entity_poly.type
_entity_poly.pdbx_seq_one_letter_code
_entity_poly.pdbx_strand_id
1 'polypeptide(L)'
;MNDIQVMNHAADNIRILAASMVEKANSGHPGGAMGGADFINVLFSEYLVYDPEDPTWTGRDRFYLDPGHMSPMLYSALTLQGKFSIEDIKQFRQWGSPCPGHPELDVMHGIENSSGPLGQGHAIAAGAAVAEKFLEARLGKVMMQHRIFCYISDGAVEEEISQGVGRVAGTLGLDNLIMFYDANDIQLSTETKDVMDEDTAAKYRAWHWNVIEINGNDVAEIRKALDSAIAESERPTLIIGKTIMGRGAVKADGTSYEHSVKTHGAPLGDGAYINTIKHLGGDPENPFVIFDDVKKLYADRREELKKIVAARRAEEKKWAEANPDKKQLMDEWFSGKAPKVDWSKVQQKEGVATRAASSACLAELAKQVPNMICASADLSNSDKTDGFLKQTHALKKGDFTGAFFQAGVAELTMADMCIGMMLHGGVIAACGTFFVFSDYMKPAIRLAALMGVPVKFIWTHDAFRVGEDGPTHEPVEQEAQIRLMEKLQNHKGKDSVRVFRPADADETTVCWAMAMENTETPTALIFSRQGIAKLPEGNDYEQARKGAYIVAGSDENPDVILVASGSEVSTLEAGCAALRADGIKVRVVSAPSEGLFRRQPKEYQEAVLPYNVKKFGLTAGLPCTLEGLVGIGPNSRIYGMKSFGFSAPYKVLDEKLGYTGDNVYKQVKEFLSK
;
A
#
# COMPACT_ATOMS: atom_id res chain seq x y z
N MET A 1 14.13 31.25 15.80
CA MET A 1 13.23 30.44 16.66
C MET A 1 12.24 31.37 17.32
N ASN A 2 11.00 30.99 17.40
CA ASN A 2 9.93 31.80 17.98
C ASN A 2 9.97 31.79 19.52
N ASP A 3 9.27 32.73 20.14
CA ASP A 3 9.14 32.82 21.60
C ASP A 3 8.41 31.57 22.14
N ILE A 4 8.91 31.01 23.26
CA ILE A 4 8.35 29.79 23.87
C ILE A 4 6.90 29.99 24.32
N GLN A 5 6.54 31.20 24.79
CA GLN A 5 5.16 31.47 25.21
C GLN A 5 4.19 31.38 24.02
N VAL A 6 4.57 31.96 22.88
CA VAL A 6 3.76 31.84 21.64
C VAL A 6 3.69 30.40 21.17
N MET A 7 4.77 29.63 21.28
CA MET A 7 4.77 28.22 20.89
C MET A 7 3.83 27.39 21.78
N ASN A 8 3.85 27.60 23.09
CA ASN A 8 2.93 26.93 24.02
C ASN A 8 1.47 27.33 23.73
N HIS A 9 1.21 28.62 23.48
CA HIS A 9 -0.12 29.11 23.15
C HIS A 9 -0.64 28.53 21.83
N ALA A 10 0.24 28.32 20.84
CA ALA A 10 -0.12 27.64 19.60
C ALA A 10 -0.42 26.16 19.81
N ALA A 11 0.29 25.46 20.68
CA ALA A 11 -0.03 24.10 21.08
C ALA A 11 -1.38 24.03 21.80
N ASP A 12 -1.68 25.00 22.69
CA ASP A 12 -2.99 25.07 23.35
C ASP A 12 -4.11 25.37 22.35
N ASN A 13 -3.88 26.18 21.33
CA ASN A 13 -4.84 26.40 20.25
C ASN A 13 -5.12 25.09 19.47
N ILE A 14 -4.11 24.26 19.18
CA ILE A 14 -4.28 22.94 18.59
C ILE A 14 -5.14 22.05 19.51
N ARG A 15 -4.87 22.03 20.82
CA ARG A 15 -5.64 21.27 21.82
C ARG A 15 -7.11 21.66 21.83
N ILE A 16 -7.39 22.98 21.82
CA ILE A 16 -8.74 23.53 21.79
C ILE A 16 -9.47 23.09 20.53
N LEU A 17 -8.89 23.25 19.36
CA LEU A 17 -9.49 22.85 18.09
C LEU A 17 -9.73 21.34 18.03
N ALA A 18 -8.75 20.54 18.47
CA ALA A 18 -8.85 19.08 18.48
C ALA A 18 -9.98 18.58 19.42
N ALA A 19 -10.02 19.07 20.65
CA ALA A 19 -11.07 18.72 21.59
C ALA A 19 -12.46 19.17 21.09
N SER A 20 -12.54 20.34 20.47
CA SER A 20 -13.80 20.90 19.94
C SER A 20 -14.33 20.14 18.73
N MET A 21 -13.44 19.66 17.82
CA MET A 21 -13.84 18.76 16.73
C MET A 21 -14.49 17.49 17.27
N VAL A 22 -13.85 16.85 18.26
CA VAL A 22 -14.33 15.60 18.85
C VAL A 22 -15.65 15.80 19.61
N GLU A 23 -15.74 16.87 20.41
CA GLU A 23 -16.96 17.19 21.15
C GLU A 23 -18.14 17.48 20.23
N LYS A 24 -17.93 18.33 19.19
CA LYS A 24 -18.96 18.65 18.20
C LYS A 24 -19.44 17.41 17.43
N ALA A 25 -18.54 16.52 17.05
CA ALA A 25 -18.86 15.27 16.36
C ALA A 25 -19.48 14.22 17.30
N ASN A 26 -19.40 14.43 18.60
CA ASN A 26 -19.72 13.44 19.65
C ASN A 26 -19.02 12.08 19.38
N SER A 27 -17.85 12.13 18.81
CA SER A 27 -17.06 10.94 18.40
C SER A 27 -15.64 11.33 18.06
N GLY A 28 -14.65 10.57 18.53
CA GLY A 28 -13.24 10.76 18.18
C GLY A 28 -12.30 10.54 19.36
N HIS A 29 -11.03 10.92 19.16
CA HIS A 29 -9.94 10.65 20.09
C HIS A 29 -9.24 11.97 20.46
N PRO A 30 -9.64 12.64 21.55
CA PRO A 30 -9.05 13.92 21.89
C PRO A 30 -7.70 13.79 22.61
N GLY A 31 -7.50 12.75 23.43
CA GLY A 31 -6.40 12.68 24.39
C GLY A 31 -5.01 12.67 23.77
N GLY A 32 -4.76 11.76 22.82
CA GLY A 32 -3.50 11.73 22.07
C GLY A 32 -3.28 13.00 21.25
N ALA A 33 -4.35 13.50 20.60
CA ALA A 33 -4.30 14.75 19.85
C ALA A 33 -3.90 15.96 20.69
N MET A 34 -4.34 16.00 21.95
CA MET A 34 -3.94 17.02 22.93
C MET A 34 -2.50 16.82 23.42
N GLY A 35 -2.08 15.55 23.62
CA GLY A 35 -0.74 15.20 24.07
C GLY A 35 0.34 15.57 23.07
N GLY A 36 0.13 15.29 21.79
CA GLY A 36 1.08 15.53 20.70
C GLY A 36 1.15 16.97 20.17
N ALA A 37 0.30 17.88 20.68
CA ALA A 37 0.15 19.24 20.15
C ALA A 37 1.46 20.04 20.15
N ASP A 38 2.32 19.89 21.15
CA ASP A 38 3.60 20.61 21.24
C ASP A 38 4.54 20.18 20.11
N PHE A 39 4.72 18.87 19.91
CA PHE A 39 5.60 18.37 18.86
C PHE A 39 5.12 18.77 17.47
N ILE A 40 3.85 18.56 17.17
CA ILE A 40 3.31 18.88 15.85
C ILE A 40 3.40 20.38 15.56
N ASN A 41 3.15 21.24 16.56
CA ASN A 41 3.29 22.67 16.42
C ASN A 41 4.74 23.07 16.09
N VAL A 42 5.73 22.57 16.86
CA VAL A 42 7.15 22.87 16.61
C VAL A 42 7.56 22.40 15.22
N LEU A 43 7.21 21.15 14.84
CA LEU A 43 7.55 20.60 13.54
C LEU A 43 6.99 21.47 12.40
N PHE A 44 5.71 21.81 12.46
CA PHE A 44 5.01 22.48 11.36
C PHE A 44 5.30 23.97 11.27
N SER A 45 5.54 24.63 12.42
CA SER A 45 5.81 26.08 12.46
C SER A 45 7.28 26.45 12.31
N GLU A 46 8.24 25.51 12.49
CA GLU A 46 9.66 25.84 12.47
C GLU A 46 10.53 24.95 11.57
N TYR A 47 10.19 23.68 11.36
CA TYR A 47 11.09 22.71 10.72
C TYR A 47 10.61 22.22 9.37
N LEU A 48 9.37 21.75 9.25
CA LEU A 48 8.85 21.14 8.02
C LEU A 48 8.93 22.13 6.85
N VAL A 49 9.60 21.73 5.77
CA VAL A 49 9.75 22.51 4.55
C VAL A 49 8.80 22.03 3.47
N TYR A 50 7.87 22.89 3.09
CA TYR A 50 6.92 22.65 2.02
C TYR A 50 6.66 23.96 1.25
N ASP A 51 6.12 23.87 0.05
CA ASP A 51 5.69 25.04 -0.70
C ASP A 51 4.27 25.42 -0.30
N PRO A 52 4.04 26.59 0.32
CA PRO A 52 2.71 27.04 0.70
C PRO A 52 1.74 27.25 -0.47
N GLU A 53 2.27 27.40 -1.70
CA GLU A 53 1.51 27.69 -2.91
C GLU A 53 1.41 26.50 -3.87
N ASP A 54 2.32 25.49 -3.71
CA ASP A 54 2.33 24.28 -4.51
C ASP A 54 2.51 23.03 -3.61
N PRO A 55 1.44 22.44 -3.10
CA PRO A 55 1.49 21.27 -2.26
C PRO A 55 2.07 20.02 -2.95
N THR A 56 2.22 20.05 -4.27
CA THR A 56 2.76 18.94 -5.07
C THR A 56 4.26 19.10 -5.36
N TRP A 57 4.90 20.17 -4.91
CA TRP A 57 6.33 20.37 -5.11
C TRP A 57 7.14 19.15 -4.66
N THR A 58 7.95 18.60 -5.56
CA THR A 58 8.69 17.35 -5.31
C THR A 58 9.74 17.47 -4.22
N GLY A 59 10.31 18.67 -4.02
CA GLY A 59 11.33 18.97 -3.00
C GLY A 59 10.81 19.21 -1.59
N ARG A 60 9.49 19.04 -1.34
CA ARG A 60 8.91 19.20 0.00
C ARG A 60 9.31 18.09 0.94
N ASP A 61 9.48 18.39 2.23
CA ASP A 61 9.47 17.37 3.28
C ASP A 61 8.10 16.70 3.33
N ARG A 62 8.05 15.45 3.77
CA ARG A 62 6.79 14.69 3.89
C ARG A 62 6.53 14.32 5.33
N PHE A 63 5.29 14.47 5.75
CA PHE A 63 4.84 14.09 7.09
C PHE A 63 3.81 12.97 7.00
N TYR A 64 4.08 11.85 7.66
CA TYR A 64 3.21 10.69 7.77
C TYR A 64 2.66 10.56 9.18
N LEU A 65 1.34 10.43 9.29
CA LEU A 65 0.69 10.13 10.56
C LEU A 65 0.35 8.64 10.60
N ASP A 66 0.96 7.88 11.52
CA ASP A 66 0.63 6.47 11.74
C ASP A 66 -0.65 6.33 12.57
N PRO A 67 -0.78 6.93 13.77
CA PRO A 67 -1.97 6.81 14.60
C PRO A 67 -3.11 7.69 14.04
N GLY A 68 -3.80 7.17 13.01
CA GLY A 68 -4.85 7.91 12.31
C GLY A 68 -5.99 8.41 13.21
N HIS A 69 -6.20 7.80 14.38
CA HIS A 69 -7.14 8.28 15.38
C HIS A 69 -6.76 9.66 15.95
N MET A 70 -5.48 10.07 15.84
CA MET A 70 -5.02 11.41 16.21
C MET A 70 -5.26 12.46 15.11
N SER A 71 -6.10 12.17 14.13
CA SER A 71 -6.50 13.09 13.05
C SER A 71 -6.88 14.50 13.52
N PRO A 72 -7.54 14.73 14.69
CA PRO A 72 -7.83 16.09 15.14
C PRO A 72 -6.59 16.95 15.38
N MET A 73 -5.47 16.34 15.81
CA MET A 73 -4.19 17.04 15.92
C MET A 73 -3.69 17.50 14.54
N LEU A 74 -3.68 16.59 13.57
CA LEU A 74 -3.21 16.88 12.22
C LEU A 74 -4.09 17.93 11.54
N TYR A 75 -5.40 17.78 11.59
CA TYR A 75 -6.33 18.77 10.99
C TYR A 75 -6.19 20.14 11.65
N SER A 76 -6.00 20.21 12.98
CA SER A 76 -5.74 21.48 13.66
C SER A 76 -4.45 22.13 13.14
N ALA A 77 -3.34 21.40 13.07
CA ALA A 77 -2.07 21.93 12.58
C ALA A 77 -2.18 22.38 11.10
N LEU A 78 -2.84 21.60 10.25
CA LEU A 78 -3.08 21.95 8.85
C LEU A 78 -4.02 23.16 8.71
N THR A 79 -4.95 23.35 9.64
CA THR A 79 -5.79 24.56 9.70
C THR A 79 -4.96 25.79 10.04
N LEU A 80 -4.04 25.69 11.00
CA LEU A 80 -3.10 26.78 11.33
C LEU A 80 -2.21 27.14 10.13
N GLN A 81 -1.83 26.19 9.32
CA GLN A 81 -1.11 26.41 8.04
C GLN A 81 -1.99 27.02 6.93
N GLY A 82 -3.32 27.06 7.13
CA GLY A 82 -4.28 27.54 6.11
C GLY A 82 -4.60 26.50 5.03
N LYS A 83 -4.34 25.23 5.27
CA LYS A 83 -4.70 24.12 4.36
C LYS A 83 -6.16 23.71 4.50
N PHE A 84 -6.70 23.74 5.71
CA PHE A 84 -8.13 23.61 5.99
C PHE A 84 -8.70 24.91 6.54
N SER A 85 -9.97 25.16 6.28
CA SER A 85 -10.72 26.25 6.91
C SER A 85 -11.28 25.80 8.26
N ILE A 86 -11.67 26.77 9.10
CA ILE A 86 -12.42 26.49 10.34
C ILE A 86 -13.72 25.74 10.04
N GLU A 87 -14.39 26.05 8.92
CA GLU A 87 -15.64 25.39 8.55
C GLU A 87 -15.41 23.93 8.13
N ASP A 88 -14.27 23.59 7.53
CA ASP A 88 -13.92 22.19 7.21
C ASP A 88 -13.77 21.36 8.48
N ILE A 89 -13.02 21.83 9.47
CA ILE A 89 -12.80 21.09 10.72
C ILE A 89 -14.05 21.01 11.58
N LYS A 90 -14.99 21.97 11.48
CA LYS A 90 -16.32 21.86 12.10
C LYS A 90 -17.17 20.70 11.55
N GLN A 91 -16.82 20.20 10.36
CA GLN A 91 -17.47 19.06 9.71
C GLN A 91 -16.71 17.74 9.97
N PHE A 92 -15.82 17.71 10.96
CA PHE A 92 -15.09 16.48 11.32
C PHE A 92 -16.04 15.29 11.49
N ARG A 93 -15.73 14.16 10.83
CA ARG A 93 -16.53 12.92 10.82
C ARG A 93 -17.94 13.05 10.22
N GLN A 94 -18.23 14.09 9.44
CA GLN A 94 -19.51 14.20 8.76
C GLN A 94 -19.40 13.68 7.31
N TRP A 95 -20.53 13.25 6.75
CA TRP A 95 -20.59 12.75 5.37
C TRP A 95 -20.12 13.81 4.36
N GLY A 96 -19.16 13.44 3.51
CA GLY A 96 -18.60 14.32 2.50
C GLY A 96 -17.63 15.38 3.01
N SER A 97 -17.29 15.36 4.30
CA SER A 97 -16.29 16.24 4.89
C SER A 97 -14.88 15.95 4.38
N PRO A 98 -14.03 16.95 4.17
CA PRO A 98 -12.61 16.75 3.90
C PRO A 98 -11.81 16.33 5.15
N CYS A 99 -12.47 16.25 6.32
CA CYS A 99 -11.88 15.85 7.60
C CYS A 99 -12.51 14.53 8.13
N PRO A 100 -12.27 13.38 7.46
CA PRO A 100 -12.75 12.08 7.93
C PRO A 100 -12.15 11.71 9.29
N GLY A 101 -12.73 10.71 9.97
CA GLY A 101 -12.33 10.30 11.31
C GLY A 101 -10.89 9.82 11.44
N HIS A 102 -10.36 9.23 10.38
CA HIS A 102 -8.94 8.91 10.18
C HIS A 102 -8.53 9.52 8.85
N PRO A 103 -7.32 10.11 8.73
CA PRO A 103 -6.93 10.81 7.51
C PRO A 103 -6.93 9.88 6.31
N GLU A 104 -7.44 10.38 5.20
CA GLU A 104 -7.32 9.77 3.88
C GLU A 104 -6.30 10.56 3.06
N LEU A 105 -5.61 9.87 2.13
CA LEU A 105 -4.60 10.48 1.25
C LEU A 105 -5.17 11.73 0.55
N ASP A 106 -4.61 12.89 0.85
CA ASP A 106 -4.98 14.17 0.26
C ASP A 106 -3.78 15.13 0.26
N VAL A 107 -2.92 14.96 -0.72
CA VAL A 107 -1.68 15.76 -0.86
C VAL A 107 -2.00 17.26 -1.01
N MET A 108 -3.14 17.60 -1.58
CA MET A 108 -3.54 19.02 -1.75
C MET A 108 -3.74 19.72 -0.41
N HIS A 109 -4.20 19.00 0.60
CA HIS A 109 -4.32 19.50 1.96
C HIS A 109 -3.11 19.14 2.86
N GLY A 110 -2.10 18.44 2.32
CA GLY A 110 -0.88 18.07 3.06
C GLY A 110 -0.96 16.74 3.82
N ILE A 111 -1.84 15.84 3.40
CA ILE A 111 -1.98 14.49 3.96
C ILE A 111 -1.32 13.49 3.01
N GLU A 112 -0.19 12.91 3.41
CA GLU A 112 0.66 12.07 2.57
C GLU A 112 0.25 10.58 2.54
N ASN A 113 -0.63 10.13 3.44
CA ASN A 113 -1.12 8.75 3.49
C ASN A 113 -2.52 8.65 4.09
N SER A 114 -3.26 7.63 3.68
CA SER A 114 -4.39 7.17 4.50
C SER A 114 -3.85 6.39 5.69
N SER A 115 -4.32 6.69 6.88
CA SER A 115 -3.90 6.02 8.12
C SER A 115 -5.11 5.50 8.90
N GLY A 116 -4.84 4.71 9.94
CA GLY A 116 -5.88 4.05 10.74
C GLY A 116 -5.44 2.68 11.20
N PRO A 117 -5.03 1.76 10.30
CA PRO A 117 -4.33 0.55 10.71
C PRO A 117 -2.95 0.94 11.27
N LEU A 118 -2.78 0.77 12.59
CA LEU A 118 -1.53 1.09 13.28
C LEU A 118 -0.36 0.27 12.72
N GLY A 119 0.83 0.84 12.72
CA GLY A 119 2.04 0.21 12.20
C GLY A 119 2.26 0.42 10.70
N GLN A 120 1.21 0.52 9.89
CA GLN A 120 1.37 0.66 8.44
C GLN A 120 1.84 2.07 8.03
N GLY A 121 1.44 3.12 8.76
CA GLY A 121 1.83 4.50 8.44
C GLY A 121 3.34 4.72 8.47
N HIS A 122 4.05 4.19 9.47
CA HIS A 122 5.51 4.34 9.50
C HIS A 122 6.25 3.35 8.58
N ALA A 123 5.66 2.21 8.23
CA ALA A 123 6.18 1.37 7.15
C ALA A 123 6.12 2.10 5.80
N ILE A 124 5.02 2.79 5.52
CA ILE A 124 4.85 3.66 4.36
C ILE A 124 5.89 4.79 4.38
N ALA A 125 6.09 5.45 5.52
CA ALA A 125 7.10 6.50 5.68
C ALA A 125 8.52 5.99 5.39
N ALA A 126 8.88 4.80 5.90
CA ALA A 126 10.17 4.17 5.60
C ALA A 126 10.34 3.84 4.12
N GLY A 127 9.27 3.42 3.45
CA GLY A 127 9.24 3.24 2.00
C GLY A 127 9.51 4.53 1.23
N ALA A 128 8.88 5.64 1.64
CA ALA A 128 9.14 6.96 1.05
C ALA A 128 10.59 7.40 1.26
N ALA A 129 11.20 7.09 2.42
CA ALA A 129 12.60 7.37 2.67
C ALA A 129 13.54 6.55 1.75
N VAL A 130 13.20 5.29 1.45
CA VAL A 130 13.93 4.49 0.44
C VAL A 130 13.82 5.13 -0.94
N ALA A 131 12.63 5.59 -1.34
CA ALA A 131 12.41 6.22 -2.65
C ALA A 131 13.23 7.49 -2.80
N GLU A 132 13.29 8.33 -1.77
CA GLU A 132 14.12 9.54 -1.79
C GLU A 132 15.60 9.20 -2.00
N LYS A 133 16.17 8.26 -1.22
CA LYS A 133 17.55 7.81 -1.38
C LYS A 133 17.85 7.19 -2.75
N PHE A 134 16.91 6.40 -3.25
CA PHE A 134 17.01 5.78 -4.58
C PHE A 134 17.04 6.84 -5.70
N LEU A 135 16.19 7.87 -5.59
CA LEU A 135 16.14 8.98 -6.54
C LEU A 135 17.34 9.92 -6.37
N GLU A 136 17.80 10.17 -5.13
CA GLU A 136 19.03 10.94 -4.87
C GLU A 136 20.22 10.32 -5.59
N ALA A 137 20.38 8.99 -5.53
CA ALA A 137 21.46 8.29 -6.21
C ALA A 137 21.44 8.46 -7.74
N ARG A 138 20.29 8.74 -8.34
CA ARG A 138 20.10 8.90 -9.79
C ARG A 138 20.09 10.36 -10.25
N LEU A 139 19.36 11.19 -9.53
CA LEU A 139 19.13 12.60 -9.89
C LEU A 139 20.12 13.54 -9.21
N GLY A 140 20.61 13.15 -8.04
CA GLY A 140 21.52 13.95 -7.23
C GLY A 140 20.81 14.73 -6.11
N LYS A 141 21.62 15.10 -5.10
CA LYS A 141 21.15 15.70 -3.85
C LYS A 141 20.41 17.03 -4.02
N VAL A 142 20.73 17.83 -5.06
CA VAL A 142 20.04 19.10 -5.31
C VAL A 142 18.53 18.91 -5.51
N MET A 143 18.14 17.81 -6.16
CA MET A 143 16.74 17.51 -6.45
C MET A 143 16.07 16.71 -5.33
N MET A 144 16.85 15.91 -4.57
CA MET A 144 16.38 15.01 -3.52
C MET A 144 17.12 15.34 -2.21
N GLN A 145 16.64 16.35 -1.49
CA GLN A 145 17.23 16.79 -0.21
C GLN A 145 16.19 16.98 0.90
N HIS A 146 14.99 16.43 0.69
CA HIS A 146 13.90 16.51 1.64
C HIS A 146 13.93 15.33 2.63
N ARG A 147 13.27 15.53 3.75
CA ARG A 147 13.17 14.55 4.83
C ARG A 147 11.79 13.95 4.91
N ILE A 148 11.75 12.77 5.50
CA ILE A 148 10.53 12.04 5.80
C ILE A 148 10.34 12.05 7.31
N PHE A 149 9.28 12.71 7.76
CA PHE A 149 8.86 12.73 9.16
C PHE A 149 7.69 11.78 9.37
N CYS A 150 7.70 11.06 10.48
CA CYS A 150 6.60 10.18 10.84
C CYS A 150 6.28 10.33 12.34
N TYR A 151 4.99 10.37 12.66
CA TYR A 151 4.49 10.36 14.02
C TYR A 151 3.91 9.00 14.33
N ILE A 152 4.35 8.35 15.42
CA ILE A 152 3.90 7.04 15.88
C ILE A 152 3.45 7.09 17.34
N SER A 153 2.69 6.09 17.79
CA SER A 153 2.14 5.99 19.15
C SER A 153 2.50 4.65 19.81
N ASP A 154 2.12 4.47 21.07
CA ASP A 154 2.32 3.22 21.81
C ASP A 154 1.79 2.01 21.04
N GLY A 155 0.54 2.02 20.60
CA GLY A 155 -0.02 0.92 19.82
C GLY A 155 0.65 0.70 18.46
N ALA A 156 1.23 1.75 17.85
CA ALA A 156 2.01 1.56 16.63
C ALA A 156 3.33 0.83 16.89
N VAL A 157 3.96 1.05 18.05
CA VAL A 157 5.20 0.34 18.43
C VAL A 157 4.94 -1.12 18.77
N GLU A 158 3.76 -1.46 19.27
CA GLU A 158 3.37 -2.82 19.61
C GLU A 158 3.11 -3.71 18.40
N GLU A 159 2.68 -3.13 17.28
CA GLU A 159 2.38 -3.88 16.06
C GLU A 159 3.59 -4.66 15.54
N GLU A 160 3.39 -5.91 15.09
CA GLU A 160 4.47 -6.77 14.58
C GLU A 160 5.19 -6.16 13.37
N ILE A 161 4.49 -5.42 12.52
CA ILE A 161 5.10 -4.74 11.38
C ILE A 161 6.18 -3.74 11.80
N SER A 162 6.08 -3.15 13.00
CA SER A 162 7.04 -2.20 13.54
C SER A 162 8.42 -2.82 13.77
N GLN A 163 8.46 -4.11 14.09
CA GLN A 163 9.71 -4.89 14.20
C GLN A 163 10.40 -4.99 12.82
N GLY A 164 9.61 -5.25 11.77
CA GLY A 164 10.10 -5.29 10.39
C GLY A 164 10.64 -3.94 9.93
N VAL A 165 9.88 -2.88 10.13
CA VAL A 165 10.26 -1.51 9.76
C VAL A 165 11.52 -1.06 10.48
N GLY A 166 11.56 -1.23 11.82
CA GLY A 166 12.71 -0.82 12.65
C GLY A 166 14.00 -1.49 12.18
N ARG A 167 13.96 -2.81 11.99
CA ARG A 167 15.07 -3.61 11.48
C ARG A 167 15.53 -3.16 10.09
N VAL A 168 14.61 -3.03 9.15
CA VAL A 168 14.93 -2.71 7.75
C VAL A 168 15.47 -1.28 7.62
N ALA A 169 14.84 -0.29 8.24
CA ALA A 169 15.28 1.09 8.16
C ALA A 169 16.67 1.29 8.78
N GLY A 170 16.95 0.65 9.92
CA GLY A 170 18.27 0.67 10.53
C GLY A 170 19.33 -0.05 9.70
N THR A 171 18.99 -1.20 9.10
CA THR A 171 19.90 -1.95 8.21
C THR A 171 20.27 -1.14 6.96
N LEU A 172 19.30 -0.43 6.36
CA LEU A 172 19.53 0.42 5.21
C LEU A 172 20.17 1.77 5.57
N GLY A 173 20.18 2.15 6.86
CA GLY A 173 20.72 3.43 7.29
C GLY A 173 19.97 4.63 6.71
N LEU A 174 18.63 4.64 6.82
CA LEU A 174 17.77 5.69 6.26
C LEU A 174 17.87 6.99 7.06
N ASP A 175 18.96 7.74 6.92
CA ASP A 175 19.26 8.99 7.65
C ASP A 175 18.27 10.13 7.35
N ASN A 176 17.49 10.01 6.29
CA ASN A 176 16.43 10.92 5.88
C ASN A 176 15.08 10.63 6.58
N LEU A 177 14.98 9.55 7.38
CA LEU A 177 13.78 9.17 8.15
C LEU A 177 13.91 9.62 9.61
N ILE A 178 12.99 10.48 10.06
CA ILE A 178 12.88 10.97 11.43
C ILE A 178 11.50 10.60 11.97
N MET A 179 11.46 9.73 12.98
CA MET A 179 10.23 9.30 13.64
C MET A 179 10.13 9.93 15.02
N PHE A 180 8.94 10.40 15.36
CA PHE A 180 8.58 10.80 16.73
C PHE A 180 7.65 9.75 17.31
N TYR A 181 8.06 9.12 18.39
CA TYR A 181 7.25 8.23 19.19
C TYR A 181 6.61 8.99 20.35
N ASP A 182 5.30 9.12 20.29
CA ASP A 182 4.46 9.67 21.36
C ASP A 182 4.26 8.60 22.44
N ALA A 183 5.16 8.60 23.41
CA ALA A 183 5.18 7.68 24.53
C ALA A 183 4.35 8.26 25.68
N ASN A 184 3.03 8.17 25.59
CA ASN A 184 2.11 8.73 26.60
C ASN A 184 1.61 7.71 27.62
N ASP A 185 1.99 6.44 27.48
CA ASP A 185 1.72 5.34 28.39
C ASP A 185 0.22 4.94 28.51
N ILE A 186 -0.68 5.48 27.64
CA ILE A 186 -2.13 5.24 27.71
C ILE A 186 -2.67 4.74 26.37
N GLN A 187 -3.36 3.60 26.43
CA GLN A 187 -4.06 3.00 25.29
C GLN A 187 -5.57 3.17 25.39
N LEU A 188 -6.31 2.63 24.41
CA LEU A 188 -7.77 2.76 24.38
C LEU A 188 -8.47 2.09 25.58
N SER A 189 -7.96 0.97 26.05
CA SER A 189 -8.58 0.17 27.10
C SER A 189 -7.69 -0.11 28.32
N THR A 190 -6.40 0.22 28.26
CA THR A 190 -5.43 -0.11 29.31
C THR A 190 -4.25 0.86 29.32
N GLU A 191 -3.35 0.71 30.28
CA GLU A 191 -2.06 1.39 30.29
C GLU A 191 -1.02 0.53 29.55
N THR A 192 -0.06 1.17 28.87
CA THR A 192 0.96 0.48 28.06
C THR A 192 1.75 -0.56 28.89
N LYS A 193 2.03 -0.26 30.16
CA LYS A 193 2.75 -1.18 31.08
C LYS A 193 2.03 -2.52 31.32
N ASP A 194 0.72 -2.60 31.04
CA ASP A 194 -0.06 -3.82 31.25
C ASP A 194 0.12 -4.81 30.07
N VAL A 195 0.67 -4.37 28.94
CA VAL A 195 0.85 -5.17 27.72
C VAL A 195 2.28 -5.16 27.18
N MET A 196 3.09 -4.16 27.52
CA MET A 196 4.46 -4.00 27.02
C MET A 196 5.38 -3.48 28.15
N ASP A 197 6.41 -4.23 28.50
CA ASP A 197 7.46 -3.84 29.47
C ASP A 197 8.87 -3.81 28.84
N GLU A 198 8.95 -3.87 27.52
CA GLU A 198 10.23 -3.85 26.80
C GLU A 198 10.87 -2.45 26.78
N ASP A 199 12.22 -2.41 26.77
CA ASP A 199 12.98 -1.19 26.55
C ASP A 199 12.99 -0.85 25.03
N THR A 200 12.02 -0.06 24.58
CA THR A 200 11.90 0.37 23.19
C THR A 200 13.13 1.14 22.72
N ALA A 201 13.74 1.97 23.57
CA ALA A 201 14.96 2.71 23.23
C ALA A 201 16.13 1.75 22.96
N ALA A 202 16.35 0.76 23.83
CA ALA A 202 17.37 -0.27 23.64
C ALA A 202 17.12 -1.10 22.39
N LYS A 203 15.86 -1.46 22.11
CA LYS A 203 15.47 -2.21 20.92
C LYS A 203 15.83 -1.48 19.63
N TYR A 204 15.45 -0.21 19.51
CA TYR A 204 15.80 0.60 18.33
C TYR A 204 17.30 0.86 18.21
N ARG A 205 18.01 1.07 19.32
CA ARG A 205 19.50 1.15 19.32
C ARG A 205 20.13 -0.15 18.80
N ALA A 206 19.59 -1.33 19.16
CA ALA A 206 20.06 -2.60 18.64
C ALA A 206 19.80 -2.75 17.12
N TRP A 207 18.80 -2.08 16.57
CA TRP A 207 18.57 -1.97 15.13
C TRP A 207 19.38 -0.84 14.45
N HIS A 208 20.36 -0.26 15.13
CA HIS A 208 21.24 0.80 14.63
C HIS A 208 20.55 2.15 14.38
N TRP A 209 19.47 2.44 15.08
CA TRP A 209 18.87 3.77 15.07
C TRP A 209 19.61 4.76 15.98
N ASN A 210 19.59 6.03 15.59
CA ASN A 210 19.86 7.15 16.50
C ASN A 210 18.60 7.34 17.38
N VAL A 211 18.72 7.18 18.70
CA VAL A 211 17.58 7.27 19.63
C VAL A 211 17.80 8.42 20.59
N ILE A 212 16.84 9.36 20.61
CA ILE A 212 16.85 10.58 21.43
C ILE A 212 15.60 10.54 22.33
N GLU A 213 15.80 10.61 23.64
CA GLU A 213 14.73 10.60 24.63
C GLU A 213 14.53 12.00 25.18
N ILE A 214 13.28 12.51 25.20
CA ILE A 214 12.94 13.89 25.59
C ILE A 214 11.61 13.95 26.37
N ASN A 215 11.40 15.08 27.05
CA ASN A 215 10.06 15.51 27.40
C ASN A 215 9.36 16.01 26.12
N GLY A 216 8.42 15.22 25.61
CA GLY A 216 7.69 15.48 24.36
C GLY A 216 6.72 16.69 24.43
N ASN A 217 6.58 17.30 25.60
CA ASN A 217 5.80 18.51 25.82
C ASN A 217 6.66 19.74 26.16
N ASP A 218 8.00 19.66 26.00
CA ASP A 218 8.91 20.78 26.19
C ASP A 218 9.43 21.27 24.84
N VAL A 219 9.09 22.50 24.46
CA VAL A 219 9.47 23.13 23.18
C VAL A 219 10.98 23.17 22.97
N ALA A 220 11.78 23.43 24.03
CA ALA A 220 13.22 23.53 23.91
C ALA A 220 13.86 22.14 23.68
N GLU A 221 13.38 21.11 24.38
CA GLU A 221 13.83 19.73 24.18
C GLU A 221 13.45 19.21 22.80
N ILE A 222 12.22 19.49 22.31
CA ILE A 222 11.76 19.13 20.96
C ILE A 222 12.67 19.76 19.90
N ARG A 223 12.96 21.06 20.01
CA ARG A 223 13.86 21.75 19.08
C ARG A 223 15.25 21.13 19.05
N LYS A 224 15.84 20.88 20.23
CA LYS A 224 17.16 20.25 20.34
C LYS A 224 17.18 18.86 19.72
N ALA A 225 16.12 18.07 19.90
CA ALA A 225 16.01 16.74 19.33
C ALA A 225 15.88 16.79 17.80
N LEU A 226 15.07 17.70 17.25
CA LEU A 226 14.91 17.88 15.81
C LEU A 226 16.21 18.38 15.17
N ASP A 227 16.92 19.35 15.79
CA ASP A 227 18.23 19.80 15.31
C ASP A 227 19.25 18.65 15.26
N SER A 228 19.28 17.80 16.30
CA SER A 228 20.15 16.62 16.34
C SER A 228 19.77 15.57 15.30
N ALA A 229 18.47 15.32 15.13
CA ALA A 229 17.94 14.37 14.14
C ALA A 229 18.26 14.82 12.70
N ILE A 230 18.14 16.11 12.43
CA ILE A 230 18.45 16.71 11.12
C ILE A 230 19.95 16.68 10.82
N ALA A 231 20.81 16.72 11.83
CA ALA A 231 22.26 16.64 11.68
C ALA A 231 22.78 15.20 11.57
N GLU A 232 21.97 14.18 11.92
CA GLU A 232 22.35 12.77 11.73
C GLU A 232 22.39 12.45 10.22
N SER A 233 23.43 11.77 9.78
CA SER A 233 23.69 11.51 8.35
C SER A 233 23.99 10.05 8.00
N GLU A 234 23.82 9.14 8.96
CA GLU A 234 24.15 7.71 8.77
C GLU A 234 23.02 6.75 9.16
N ARG A 235 22.09 7.22 9.99
CA ARG A 235 21.08 6.36 10.63
C ARG A 235 19.72 7.03 10.67
N PRO A 236 18.62 6.26 10.59
CA PRO A 236 17.31 6.80 10.93
C PRO A 236 17.27 7.25 12.39
N THR A 237 16.47 8.27 12.69
CA THR A 237 16.33 8.81 14.06
C THR A 237 14.95 8.49 14.61
N LEU A 238 14.93 7.95 15.85
CA LEU A 238 13.74 7.85 16.68
C LEU A 238 13.84 8.86 17.83
N ILE A 239 12.92 9.80 17.88
CA ILE A 239 12.74 10.71 19.02
C ILE A 239 11.63 10.11 19.89
N ILE A 240 11.96 9.64 21.09
CA ILE A 240 10.97 9.14 22.07
C ILE A 240 10.57 10.33 22.94
N GLY A 241 9.39 10.86 22.70
CA GLY A 241 8.82 11.97 23.47
C GLY A 241 7.87 11.47 24.54
N LYS A 242 8.23 11.60 25.81
CA LYS A 242 7.27 11.40 26.89
C LYS A 242 6.27 12.55 26.87
N THR A 243 5.02 12.24 26.55
CA THR A 243 3.91 13.17 26.46
C THR A 243 2.83 12.86 27.51
N ILE A 244 1.87 13.73 27.64
CA ILE A 244 0.77 13.61 28.58
C ILE A 244 -0.52 13.34 27.81
N MET A 245 -1.10 12.15 27.97
CA MET A 245 -2.42 11.84 27.42
C MET A 245 -3.47 12.84 27.96
N GLY A 246 -4.16 13.54 27.04
CA GLY A 246 -5.15 14.54 27.42
C GLY A 246 -4.54 15.78 28.08
N ARG A 247 -3.35 16.21 27.68
CA ARG A 247 -2.66 17.36 28.26
C ARG A 247 -3.56 18.60 28.30
N GLY A 248 -3.68 19.19 29.51
CA GLY A 248 -4.53 20.34 29.77
C GLY A 248 -6.01 20.02 29.95
N ALA A 249 -6.41 18.75 29.91
CA ALA A 249 -7.79 18.36 30.16
C ALA A 249 -8.15 18.45 31.64
N VAL A 250 -9.35 18.99 31.94
CA VAL A 250 -9.87 19.24 33.28
C VAL A 250 -11.27 18.64 33.39
N LYS A 251 -11.51 17.89 34.48
CA LYS A 251 -12.84 17.30 34.76
C LYS A 251 -13.87 18.36 35.09
N ALA A 252 -15.15 17.96 35.17
CA ALA A 252 -16.26 18.83 35.55
C ALA A 252 -16.13 19.39 36.99
N ASP A 253 -15.46 18.67 37.87
CA ASP A 253 -15.18 19.11 39.26
C ASP A 253 -13.93 20.00 39.40
N GLY A 254 -13.24 20.31 38.29
CA GLY A 254 -12.04 21.16 38.27
C GLY A 254 -10.73 20.40 38.53
N THR A 255 -10.76 19.09 38.76
CA THR A 255 -9.53 18.28 38.90
C THR A 255 -8.93 17.89 37.55
N SER A 256 -7.63 17.50 37.52
CA SER A 256 -6.98 17.05 36.26
C SER A 256 -7.68 15.84 35.65
N TYR A 257 -7.81 15.84 34.33
CA TYR A 257 -8.30 14.69 33.55
C TYR A 257 -7.18 14.07 32.71
N GLU A 258 -5.94 14.52 32.87
CA GLU A 258 -4.73 14.00 32.21
C GLU A 258 -4.46 12.55 32.63
N HIS A 259 -3.63 11.82 31.83
CA HIS A 259 -3.26 10.42 32.07
C HIS A 259 -4.45 9.47 32.27
N SER A 260 -5.54 9.71 31.57
CA SER A 260 -6.76 8.91 31.71
C SER A 260 -7.09 8.14 30.44
N VAL A 261 -7.31 6.85 30.56
CA VAL A 261 -7.88 6.01 29.49
C VAL A 261 -9.18 6.61 28.94
N LYS A 262 -9.97 7.27 29.79
CA LYS A 262 -11.25 7.88 29.39
C LYS A 262 -11.09 9.07 28.44
N THR A 263 -9.94 9.75 28.42
CA THR A 263 -9.68 10.84 27.47
C THR A 263 -9.17 10.33 26.13
N HIS A 264 -8.80 9.03 26.03
CA HIS A 264 -8.22 8.49 24.82
C HIS A 264 -9.21 8.51 23.64
N GLY A 265 -10.35 7.83 23.75
CA GLY A 265 -11.21 7.49 22.61
C GLY A 265 -12.66 7.97 22.71
N ALA A 266 -12.95 8.98 23.53
CA ALA A 266 -14.30 9.53 23.70
C ALA A 266 -14.26 11.06 23.88
N PRO A 267 -15.35 11.78 23.55
CA PRO A 267 -15.49 13.18 23.92
C PRO A 267 -15.24 13.40 25.40
N LEU A 268 -14.74 14.57 25.79
CA LEU A 268 -14.48 14.90 27.19
C LEU A 268 -15.77 14.98 28.01
N GLY A 269 -16.88 15.31 27.34
CA GLY A 269 -18.21 15.50 27.94
C GLY A 269 -18.43 16.93 28.45
N ASP A 270 -19.69 17.34 28.54
CA ASP A 270 -20.13 18.74 28.72
C ASP A 270 -19.35 19.53 29.77
N GLY A 271 -19.32 19.10 31.03
CA GLY A 271 -18.64 19.84 32.06
C GLY A 271 -17.10 19.82 31.96
N ALA A 272 -16.53 18.67 31.58
CA ALA A 272 -15.09 18.54 31.41
C ALA A 272 -14.62 19.30 30.17
N TYR A 273 -15.36 19.25 29.08
CA TYR A 273 -15.06 20.02 27.87
C TYR A 273 -15.01 21.52 28.16
N ILE A 274 -16.06 22.09 28.76
CA ILE A 274 -16.14 23.51 29.11
C ILE A 274 -14.95 23.95 29.98
N ASN A 275 -14.66 23.17 31.02
CA ASN A 275 -13.54 23.47 31.91
C ASN A 275 -12.18 23.36 31.21
N THR A 276 -12.00 22.38 30.33
CA THR A 276 -10.80 22.20 29.52
C THR A 276 -10.57 23.38 28.59
N ILE A 277 -11.59 23.80 27.82
CA ILE A 277 -11.45 24.94 26.91
C ILE A 277 -11.07 26.23 27.66
N LYS A 278 -11.72 26.50 28.81
CA LYS A 278 -11.38 27.64 29.66
C LYS A 278 -9.96 27.56 30.22
N HIS A 279 -9.56 26.37 30.65
CA HIS A 279 -8.21 26.14 31.21
C HIS A 279 -7.12 26.42 30.17
N LEU A 280 -7.35 26.05 28.91
CA LEU A 280 -6.47 26.31 27.77
C LEU A 280 -6.56 27.75 27.21
N GLY A 281 -7.35 28.62 27.83
CA GLY A 281 -7.48 30.03 27.42
C GLY A 281 -8.49 30.28 26.29
N GLY A 282 -9.30 29.29 25.91
CA GLY A 282 -10.34 29.40 24.88
C GLY A 282 -11.71 29.83 25.45
N ASP A 283 -12.62 30.15 24.54
CA ASP A 283 -14.02 30.45 24.83
C ASP A 283 -14.88 29.22 24.45
N PRO A 284 -15.53 28.54 25.41
CA PRO A 284 -16.38 27.39 25.13
C PRO A 284 -17.59 27.69 24.23
N GLU A 285 -18.06 28.94 24.23
CA GLU A 285 -19.16 29.37 23.36
C GLU A 285 -18.71 29.62 21.91
N ASN A 286 -17.40 29.90 21.73
CA ASN A 286 -16.79 30.10 20.41
C ASN A 286 -15.40 29.44 20.32
N PRO A 287 -15.30 28.11 20.40
CA PRO A 287 -14.02 27.41 20.53
C PRO A 287 -13.22 27.29 19.22
N PHE A 288 -13.88 27.45 18.08
CA PHE A 288 -13.25 27.32 16.75
C PHE A 288 -12.60 28.65 16.32
N VAL A 289 -11.62 29.12 17.11
CA VAL A 289 -10.89 30.37 16.86
C VAL A 289 -9.40 30.09 16.82
N ILE A 290 -8.69 30.68 15.86
CA ILE A 290 -7.24 30.74 15.87
C ILE A 290 -6.84 32.04 16.55
N PHE A 291 -6.00 31.97 17.61
CA PHE A 291 -5.52 33.13 18.34
C PHE A 291 -4.68 34.06 17.44
N ASP A 292 -4.70 35.34 17.69
CA ASP A 292 -4.06 36.32 16.78
C ASP A 292 -2.53 36.22 16.73
N ASP A 293 -1.88 35.90 17.85
CA ASP A 293 -0.45 35.62 17.90
C ASP A 293 -0.09 34.30 17.16
N VAL A 294 -0.96 33.29 17.23
CA VAL A 294 -0.82 32.02 16.49
C VAL A 294 -1.02 32.23 14.98
N LYS A 295 -2.01 33.04 14.59
CA LYS A 295 -2.15 33.47 13.17
C LYS A 295 -0.87 34.12 12.67
N LYS A 296 -0.30 35.02 13.48
CA LYS A 296 0.95 35.70 13.13
C LYS A 296 2.11 34.71 13.02
N LEU A 297 2.26 33.78 13.97
CA LEU A 297 3.30 32.74 13.94
C LEU A 297 3.30 31.97 12.60
N TYR A 298 2.14 31.46 12.19
CA TYR A 298 2.03 30.68 10.97
C TYR A 298 2.09 31.55 9.69
N ALA A 299 1.67 32.82 9.74
CA ALA A 299 1.85 33.76 8.65
C ALA A 299 3.34 34.08 8.43
N ASP A 300 4.09 34.33 9.51
CA ASP A 300 5.54 34.58 9.44
C ASP A 300 6.26 33.33 8.89
N ARG A 301 5.88 32.13 9.33
CA ARG A 301 6.43 30.88 8.79
C ARG A 301 6.15 30.72 7.30
N ARG A 302 4.94 31.06 6.85
CA ARG A 302 4.59 31.00 5.43
C ARG A 302 5.50 31.91 4.59
N GLU A 303 5.78 33.12 5.04
CA GLU A 303 6.69 34.04 4.34
C GLU A 303 8.14 33.58 4.36
N GLU A 304 8.59 32.93 5.44
CA GLU A 304 9.89 32.27 5.50
C GLU A 304 9.99 31.11 4.51
N LEU A 305 8.97 30.23 4.46
CA LEU A 305 8.92 29.09 3.54
C LEU A 305 8.96 29.53 2.07
N LYS A 306 8.27 30.61 1.70
CA LYS A 306 8.36 31.17 0.34
C LYS A 306 9.79 31.52 -0.06
N LYS A 307 10.58 32.07 0.88
CA LYS A 307 12.00 32.40 0.63
C LYS A 307 12.84 31.13 0.50
N ILE A 308 12.65 30.13 1.37
CA ILE A 308 13.36 28.85 1.33
C ILE A 308 13.05 28.13 0.00
N VAL A 309 11.78 28.05 -0.37
CA VAL A 309 11.33 27.40 -1.61
C VAL A 309 11.86 28.13 -2.85
N ALA A 310 11.80 29.46 -2.87
CA ALA A 310 12.35 30.25 -3.98
C ALA A 310 13.87 29.98 -4.17
N ALA A 311 14.64 29.88 -3.08
CA ALA A 311 16.05 29.55 -3.14
C ALA A 311 16.29 28.13 -3.68
N ARG A 312 15.55 27.12 -3.17
CA ARG A 312 15.66 25.73 -3.65
C ARG A 312 15.26 25.61 -5.12
N ARG A 313 14.15 26.22 -5.55
CA ARG A 313 13.72 26.23 -6.96
C ARG A 313 14.74 26.90 -7.90
N ALA A 314 15.47 27.91 -7.41
CA ALA A 314 16.55 28.53 -8.18
C ALA A 314 17.73 27.55 -8.38
N GLU A 315 18.06 26.73 -7.39
CA GLU A 315 19.07 25.68 -7.49
C GLU A 315 18.61 24.53 -8.38
N GLU A 316 17.37 24.08 -8.23
CA GLU A 316 16.72 23.08 -9.10
C GLU A 316 16.76 23.51 -10.58
N LYS A 317 16.47 24.80 -10.86
CA LYS A 317 16.54 25.33 -12.21
C LYS A 317 17.95 25.29 -12.78
N LYS A 318 18.97 25.72 -12.02
CA LYS A 318 20.38 25.64 -12.44
C LYS A 318 20.80 24.18 -12.70
N TRP A 319 20.36 23.27 -11.81
CA TRP A 319 20.63 21.85 -11.99
C TRP A 319 19.97 21.32 -13.29
N ALA A 320 18.71 21.68 -13.55
CA ALA A 320 17.99 21.27 -14.76
C ALA A 320 18.66 21.77 -16.04
N GLU A 321 19.13 23.03 -16.05
CA GLU A 321 19.89 23.60 -17.16
C GLU A 321 21.22 22.87 -17.41
N ALA A 322 21.87 22.42 -16.34
CA ALA A 322 23.13 21.66 -16.41
C ALA A 322 22.94 20.17 -16.71
N ASN A 323 21.75 19.61 -16.49
CA ASN A 323 21.45 18.18 -16.62
C ASN A 323 20.13 17.94 -17.39
N PRO A 324 20.00 18.39 -18.65
CA PRO A 324 18.73 18.33 -19.39
C PRO A 324 18.18 16.91 -19.55
N ASP A 325 19.05 15.91 -19.77
CA ASP A 325 18.64 14.51 -19.92
C ASP A 325 18.06 13.95 -18.61
N LYS A 326 18.70 14.24 -17.47
CA LYS A 326 18.19 13.84 -16.16
C LYS A 326 16.88 14.56 -15.80
N LYS A 327 16.75 15.82 -16.20
CA LYS A 327 15.51 16.58 -16.01
C LYS A 327 14.36 15.97 -16.79
N GLN A 328 14.60 15.55 -18.04
CA GLN A 328 13.60 14.85 -18.84
C GLN A 328 13.17 13.54 -18.16
N LEU A 329 14.13 12.71 -17.69
CA LEU A 329 13.82 11.48 -16.96
C LEU A 329 13.01 11.77 -15.70
N MET A 330 13.37 12.79 -14.91
CA MET A 330 12.64 13.18 -13.73
C MET A 330 11.19 13.56 -14.06
N ASP A 331 10.98 14.37 -15.12
CA ASP A 331 9.64 14.77 -15.55
C ASP A 331 8.79 13.56 -15.98
N GLU A 332 9.40 12.59 -16.67
CA GLU A 332 8.74 11.34 -17.02
C GLU A 332 8.36 10.52 -15.76
N TRP A 333 9.31 10.36 -14.84
CA TRP A 333 9.09 9.56 -13.63
C TRP A 333 8.00 10.13 -12.69
N PHE A 334 7.96 11.46 -12.56
CA PHE A 334 6.96 12.14 -11.72
C PHE A 334 5.65 12.46 -12.46
N SER A 335 5.53 12.09 -13.75
CA SER A 335 4.32 12.40 -14.54
C SER A 335 3.08 11.58 -14.15
N GLY A 336 3.25 10.50 -13.37
CA GLY A 336 2.18 9.53 -13.06
C GLY A 336 1.73 8.69 -14.27
N LYS A 337 2.40 8.80 -15.41
CA LYS A 337 2.11 8.02 -16.62
C LYS A 337 2.78 6.65 -16.58
N ALA A 338 2.19 5.69 -17.27
CA ALA A 338 2.80 4.38 -17.47
C ALA A 338 4.14 4.51 -18.21
N PRO A 339 5.17 3.74 -17.83
CA PRO A 339 6.44 3.71 -18.54
C PRO A 339 6.26 3.09 -19.93
N LYS A 340 7.06 3.53 -20.88
CA LYS A 340 7.12 2.92 -22.21
C LYS A 340 8.02 1.71 -22.15
N VAL A 341 7.47 0.53 -22.44
CA VAL A 341 8.20 -0.75 -22.45
C VAL A 341 8.06 -1.42 -23.82
N ASP A 342 9.17 -1.81 -24.40
CA ASP A 342 9.21 -2.59 -25.63
C ASP A 342 9.13 -4.09 -25.27
N TRP A 343 7.92 -4.61 -25.23
CA TRP A 343 7.65 -6.00 -24.87
C TRP A 343 8.13 -7.01 -25.90
N SER A 344 8.43 -6.61 -27.15
CA SER A 344 8.99 -7.49 -28.17
C SER A 344 10.40 -8.02 -27.82
N LYS A 345 11.06 -7.38 -26.87
CA LYS A 345 12.37 -7.82 -26.34
C LYS A 345 12.28 -8.97 -25.35
N VAL A 346 11.09 -9.23 -24.80
CA VAL A 346 10.88 -10.36 -23.90
C VAL A 346 10.86 -11.66 -24.71
N GLN A 347 11.86 -12.51 -24.47
CA GLN A 347 11.97 -13.81 -25.14
C GLN A 347 11.41 -14.91 -24.23
N GLN A 348 10.19 -15.35 -24.49
CA GLN A 348 9.57 -16.43 -23.75
C GLN A 348 10.02 -17.80 -24.26
N LYS A 349 10.02 -18.79 -23.35
CA LYS A 349 10.25 -20.19 -23.66
C LYS A 349 8.96 -20.97 -23.50
N GLU A 350 8.69 -21.90 -24.40
CA GLU A 350 7.52 -22.78 -24.31
C GLU A 350 7.63 -23.78 -23.15
N GLY A 351 6.52 -24.15 -22.56
CA GLY A 351 6.46 -25.18 -21.53
C GLY A 351 7.03 -24.76 -20.17
N VAL A 352 7.41 -23.51 -19.99
CA VAL A 352 7.91 -23.02 -18.69
C VAL A 352 6.78 -22.68 -17.72
N ALA A 353 7.10 -22.62 -16.44
CA ALA A 353 6.22 -22.06 -15.43
C ALA A 353 6.00 -20.56 -15.67
N THR A 354 4.79 -20.05 -15.39
CA THR A 354 4.51 -18.62 -15.58
C THR A 354 5.34 -17.73 -14.64
N ARG A 355 5.80 -18.22 -13.48
CA ARG A 355 6.81 -17.52 -12.67
C ARG A 355 8.15 -17.33 -13.41
N ALA A 356 8.56 -18.30 -14.24
CA ALA A 356 9.78 -18.17 -15.03
C ALA A 356 9.57 -17.23 -16.22
N ALA A 357 8.38 -17.22 -16.80
CA ALA A 357 7.99 -16.24 -17.82
C ALA A 357 7.94 -14.83 -17.22
N SER A 358 7.44 -14.66 -16.01
CA SER A 358 7.49 -13.41 -15.26
C SER A 358 8.92 -12.95 -15.00
N SER A 359 9.84 -13.86 -14.71
CA SER A 359 11.27 -13.56 -14.55
C SER A 359 11.89 -12.95 -15.82
N ALA A 360 11.49 -13.45 -17.00
CA ALA A 360 11.94 -12.88 -18.29
C ALA A 360 11.39 -11.46 -18.49
N CYS A 361 10.14 -11.21 -18.14
CA CYS A 361 9.55 -9.86 -18.15
C CYS A 361 10.29 -8.92 -17.17
N LEU A 362 10.54 -9.37 -15.95
CA LEU A 362 11.25 -8.61 -14.93
C LEU A 362 12.67 -8.26 -15.34
N ALA A 363 13.37 -9.18 -16.04
CA ALA A 363 14.71 -8.90 -16.57
C ALA A 363 14.72 -7.77 -17.61
N GLU A 364 13.70 -7.69 -18.46
CA GLU A 364 13.56 -6.59 -19.42
C GLU A 364 13.08 -5.29 -18.76
N LEU A 365 12.19 -5.37 -17.78
CA LEU A 365 11.76 -4.21 -17.00
C LEU A 365 12.93 -3.55 -16.27
N ALA A 366 13.84 -4.33 -15.68
CA ALA A 366 15.03 -3.80 -15.01
C ALA A 366 15.94 -2.98 -15.94
N LYS A 367 15.96 -3.31 -17.25
CA LYS A 367 16.75 -2.59 -18.26
C LYS A 367 16.02 -1.36 -18.81
N GLN A 368 14.69 -1.42 -18.93
CA GLN A 368 13.91 -0.41 -19.65
C GLN A 368 13.22 0.60 -18.71
N VAL A 369 13.07 0.27 -17.43
CA VAL A 369 12.37 1.11 -16.43
C VAL A 369 13.32 1.45 -15.27
N PRO A 370 14.22 2.42 -15.45
CA PRO A 370 15.31 2.70 -14.49
C PRO A 370 14.84 3.24 -13.14
N ASN A 371 13.58 3.66 -13.04
CA ASN A 371 12.93 4.10 -11.79
C ASN A 371 12.06 3.01 -11.13
N MET A 372 12.21 1.74 -11.55
CA MET A 372 11.51 0.62 -10.92
C MET A 372 12.37 0.01 -9.80
N ILE A 373 11.74 -0.28 -8.67
CA ILE A 373 12.28 -1.10 -7.58
C ILE A 373 11.47 -2.39 -7.53
N CYS A 374 12.18 -3.53 -7.54
CA CYS A 374 11.58 -4.84 -7.30
C CYS A 374 12.01 -5.33 -5.91
N ALA A 375 11.10 -5.96 -5.17
CA ALA A 375 11.35 -6.48 -3.83
C ALA A 375 11.01 -7.96 -3.73
N SER A 376 11.59 -8.64 -2.73
CA SER A 376 11.21 -10.01 -2.36
C SER A 376 11.33 -10.22 -0.86
N ALA A 377 10.43 -11.05 -0.32
CA ALA A 377 10.44 -11.48 1.07
C ALA A 377 11.34 -12.71 1.28
N ASP A 378 12.63 -12.57 0.93
CA ASP A 378 13.65 -13.63 1.01
C ASP A 378 13.40 -14.86 0.10
N LEU A 379 12.63 -14.69 -0.98
CA LEU A 379 12.21 -15.77 -1.88
C LEU A 379 12.65 -15.56 -3.34
N SER A 380 13.49 -14.58 -3.64
CA SER A 380 13.77 -14.11 -5.02
C SER A 380 14.20 -15.21 -5.99
N ASN A 381 14.95 -16.21 -5.52
CA ASN A 381 15.36 -17.38 -6.32
C ASN A 381 14.19 -18.33 -6.62
N SER A 382 13.14 -18.33 -5.81
CA SER A 382 11.97 -19.20 -5.95
C SER A 382 10.77 -18.47 -6.53
N ASP A 383 10.43 -17.27 -6.07
CA ASP A 383 9.38 -16.42 -6.65
C ASP A 383 9.80 -15.82 -8.00
N LYS A 384 11.07 -16.01 -8.39
CA LYS A 384 11.66 -15.62 -9.68
C LYS A 384 11.77 -14.09 -9.89
N THR A 385 11.68 -13.31 -8.83
CA THR A 385 12.06 -11.88 -8.88
C THR A 385 13.57 -11.69 -9.08
N ASP A 386 14.36 -12.75 -8.91
CA ASP A 386 15.79 -12.79 -9.24
C ASP A 386 16.11 -12.46 -10.72
N GLY A 387 15.12 -12.57 -11.61
CA GLY A 387 15.26 -12.08 -13.00
C GLY A 387 15.55 -10.59 -13.06
N PHE A 388 14.90 -9.81 -12.20
CA PHE A 388 15.18 -8.38 -12.01
C PHE A 388 16.53 -8.17 -11.30
N LEU A 389 16.77 -8.86 -10.19
CA LEU A 389 17.99 -8.72 -9.39
C LEU A 389 19.26 -8.99 -10.21
N LYS A 390 19.24 -9.94 -11.14
CA LYS A 390 20.37 -10.27 -12.00
C LYS A 390 20.78 -9.15 -12.97
N GLN A 391 19.92 -8.16 -13.20
CA GLN A 391 20.18 -6.99 -14.04
C GLN A 391 20.63 -5.77 -13.23
N THR A 392 20.58 -5.85 -11.90
CA THR A 392 20.94 -4.77 -10.97
C THR A 392 21.59 -5.37 -9.72
N HIS A 393 21.54 -4.68 -8.60
CA HIS A 393 21.97 -5.20 -7.30
C HIS A 393 21.03 -4.73 -6.19
N ALA A 394 21.18 -5.31 -4.99
CA ALA A 394 20.33 -4.96 -3.86
C ALA A 394 20.69 -3.59 -3.28
N LEU A 395 19.66 -2.88 -2.83
CA LEU A 395 19.80 -1.67 -2.01
C LEU A 395 20.48 -2.04 -0.69
N LYS A 396 21.39 -1.21 -0.23
CA LYS A 396 22.10 -1.38 1.04
C LYS A 396 22.58 -0.04 1.60
N LYS A 397 22.93 0.00 2.87
CA LYS A 397 23.48 1.20 3.51
C LYS A 397 24.63 1.78 2.68
N GLY A 398 24.50 3.07 2.34
CA GLY A 398 25.48 3.82 1.56
C GLY A 398 25.48 3.52 0.05
N ASP A 399 24.63 2.62 -0.45
CA ASP A 399 24.51 2.32 -1.87
C ASP A 399 23.04 2.10 -2.28
N PHE A 400 22.43 3.14 -2.83
CA PHE A 400 21.09 3.15 -3.40
C PHE A 400 21.09 3.22 -4.92
N THR A 401 22.23 2.92 -5.56
CA THR A 401 22.33 2.83 -7.02
C THR A 401 21.73 1.55 -7.58
N GLY A 402 21.59 0.51 -6.74
CA GLY A 402 20.81 -0.68 -7.04
C GLY A 402 19.31 -0.40 -7.17
N ALA A 403 18.54 -1.44 -7.50
CA ALA A 403 17.10 -1.34 -7.70
C ALA A 403 16.34 -2.56 -7.13
N PHE A 404 16.96 -3.35 -6.25
CA PHE A 404 16.34 -4.50 -5.63
C PHE A 404 16.27 -4.35 -4.11
N PHE A 405 15.06 -4.45 -3.56
CA PHE A 405 14.83 -4.33 -2.13
C PHE A 405 14.73 -5.72 -1.48
N GLN A 406 15.72 -6.06 -0.66
CA GLN A 406 15.74 -7.26 0.17
C GLN A 406 15.00 -6.99 1.49
N ALA A 407 13.73 -7.33 1.55
CA ALA A 407 12.92 -7.06 2.76
C ALA A 407 13.19 -8.05 3.90
N GLY A 408 13.70 -9.25 3.57
CA GLY A 408 13.70 -10.40 4.47
C GLY A 408 12.28 -10.99 4.59
N VAL A 409 12.10 -11.95 5.49
CA VAL A 409 10.79 -12.59 5.71
C VAL A 409 9.88 -11.62 6.50
N ALA A 410 9.27 -10.69 5.78
CA ALA A 410 8.43 -9.63 6.33
C ALA A 410 7.50 -9.06 5.23
N GLU A 411 6.51 -9.84 4.83
CA GLU A 411 5.64 -9.57 3.68
C GLU A 411 4.84 -8.27 3.85
N LEU A 412 4.27 -8.03 5.04
CA LEU A 412 3.49 -6.82 5.31
C LEU A 412 4.39 -5.57 5.27
N THR A 413 5.56 -5.62 5.93
CA THR A 413 6.54 -4.54 5.88
C THR A 413 6.97 -4.24 4.45
N MET A 414 7.27 -5.26 3.65
CA MET A 414 7.66 -5.12 2.25
C MET A 414 6.57 -4.45 1.43
N ALA A 415 5.32 -4.88 1.59
CA ALA A 415 4.18 -4.35 0.85
C ALA A 415 3.93 -2.88 1.18
N ASP A 416 3.90 -2.50 2.46
CA ASP A 416 3.69 -1.12 2.88
C ASP A 416 4.86 -0.21 2.51
N MET A 417 6.10 -0.69 2.59
CA MET A 417 7.24 0.08 2.07
C MET A 417 7.15 0.30 0.55
N CYS A 418 6.67 -0.67 -0.23
CA CYS A 418 6.42 -0.48 -1.66
C CYS A 418 5.31 0.55 -1.92
N ILE A 419 4.27 0.59 -1.09
CA ILE A 419 3.25 1.65 -1.13
C ILE A 419 3.90 3.01 -0.88
N GLY A 420 4.73 3.12 0.16
CA GLY A 420 5.44 4.35 0.50
C GLY A 420 6.39 4.84 -0.60
N MET A 421 7.12 3.92 -1.24
CA MET A 421 7.96 4.24 -2.40
C MET A 421 7.14 4.88 -3.53
N MET A 422 5.95 4.36 -3.80
CA MET A 422 5.09 4.90 -4.85
C MET A 422 4.40 6.20 -4.46
N LEU A 423 3.99 6.35 -3.20
CA LEU A 423 3.40 7.60 -2.68
C LEU A 423 4.41 8.75 -2.69
N HIS A 424 5.70 8.47 -2.49
CA HIS A 424 6.76 9.45 -2.67
C HIS A 424 6.71 10.08 -4.06
N GLY A 425 6.36 9.31 -5.07
CA GLY A 425 6.40 9.68 -6.47
C GLY A 425 7.79 9.40 -7.11
N GLY A 426 7.80 9.31 -8.45
CA GLY A 426 9.02 9.08 -9.23
C GLY A 426 9.49 7.61 -9.26
N VAL A 427 8.90 6.71 -8.48
CA VAL A 427 9.28 5.30 -8.37
C VAL A 427 8.11 4.40 -8.73
N ILE A 428 8.39 3.29 -9.41
CA ILE A 428 7.46 2.17 -9.61
C ILE A 428 7.93 1.02 -8.74
N ALA A 429 7.04 0.45 -7.92
CA ALA A 429 7.38 -0.63 -7.00
C ALA A 429 6.63 -1.93 -7.33
N ALA A 430 7.38 -3.04 -7.28
CA ALA A 430 6.85 -4.39 -7.34
C ALA A 430 7.42 -5.23 -6.20
N CYS A 431 6.63 -6.16 -5.64
CA CYS A 431 7.08 -7.01 -4.55
C CYS A 431 6.57 -8.45 -4.71
N GLY A 432 7.45 -9.42 -4.45
CA GLY A 432 7.23 -10.84 -4.66
C GLY A 432 7.24 -11.67 -3.38
N THR A 433 6.35 -12.68 -3.36
CA THR A 433 6.31 -13.76 -2.38
C THR A 433 5.52 -14.95 -2.96
N PHE A 434 5.33 -16.02 -2.18
CA PHE A 434 4.40 -17.10 -2.54
C PHE A 434 2.96 -16.66 -2.34
N PHE A 435 2.05 -17.17 -3.15
CA PHE A 435 0.67 -16.70 -3.15
C PHE A 435 -0.06 -16.96 -1.82
N VAL A 436 0.20 -18.07 -1.15
CA VAL A 436 -0.38 -18.34 0.18
C VAL A 436 -0.01 -17.24 1.18
N PHE A 437 1.19 -16.65 1.09
CA PHE A 437 1.65 -15.58 1.97
C PHE A 437 1.11 -14.19 1.60
N SER A 438 0.28 -14.09 0.55
CA SER A 438 -0.54 -12.90 0.31
C SER A 438 -1.47 -12.61 1.50
N ASP A 439 -1.76 -13.62 2.33
CA ASP A 439 -2.53 -13.46 3.57
C ASP A 439 -1.88 -12.48 4.54
N TYR A 440 -0.55 -12.47 4.64
CA TYR A 440 0.19 -11.49 5.43
C TYR A 440 0.14 -10.08 4.84
N MET A 441 -0.11 -9.94 3.53
CA MET A 441 -0.10 -8.65 2.81
C MET A 441 -1.48 -8.01 2.72
N LYS A 442 -2.55 -8.67 3.11
CA LYS A 442 -3.94 -8.19 2.92
C LYS A 442 -4.20 -6.79 3.47
N PRO A 443 -3.75 -6.39 4.66
CA PRO A 443 -3.93 -5.03 5.16
C PRO A 443 -3.31 -3.98 4.21
N ALA A 444 -2.10 -4.22 3.74
CA ALA A 444 -1.40 -3.35 2.79
C ALA A 444 -2.11 -3.29 1.43
N ILE A 445 -2.55 -4.43 0.88
CA ILE A 445 -3.31 -4.48 -0.38
C ILE A 445 -4.58 -3.63 -0.27
N ARG A 446 -5.31 -3.76 0.85
CA ARG A 446 -6.52 -2.97 1.10
C ARG A 446 -6.21 -1.48 1.18
N LEU A 447 -5.12 -1.09 1.83
CA LEU A 447 -4.71 0.30 1.97
C LEU A 447 -4.25 0.88 0.62
N ALA A 448 -3.47 0.12 -0.17
CA ALA A 448 -3.10 0.50 -1.53
C ALA A 448 -4.33 0.70 -2.44
N ALA A 449 -5.32 -0.19 -2.33
CA ALA A 449 -6.56 -0.09 -3.08
C ALA A 449 -7.39 1.15 -2.71
N LEU A 450 -7.50 1.45 -1.41
CA LEU A 450 -8.19 2.63 -0.89
C LEU A 450 -7.55 3.93 -1.40
N MET A 451 -6.23 4.02 -1.35
CA MET A 451 -5.47 5.18 -1.81
C MET A 451 -5.32 5.24 -3.34
N GLY A 452 -5.57 4.15 -4.05
CA GLY A 452 -5.33 4.06 -5.49
C GLY A 452 -3.84 4.03 -5.86
N VAL A 453 -3.02 3.32 -5.08
CA VAL A 453 -1.57 3.22 -5.30
C VAL A 453 -1.24 1.98 -6.13
N PRO A 454 -0.65 2.13 -7.34
CA PRO A 454 -0.54 1.04 -8.31
C PRO A 454 0.68 0.11 -8.08
N VAL A 455 0.87 -0.39 -6.87
CA VAL A 455 1.89 -1.42 -6.55
C VAL A 455 1.64 -2.69 -7.36
N LYS A 456 2.71 -3.36 -7.79
CA LYS A 456 2.65 -4.64 -8.51
C LYS A 456 2.98 -5.78 -7.53
N PHE A 457 1.96 -6.52 -7.09
CA PHE A 457 2.12 -7.69 -6.24
C PHE A 457 2.36 -8.91 -7.12
N ILE A 458 3.49 -9.58 -6.91
CA ILE A 458 3.95 -10.75 -7.66
C ILE A 458 3.80 -11.97 -6.75
N TRP A 459 2.85 -12.84 -7.06
CA TRP A 459 2.59 -14.03 -6.26
C TRP A 459 2.78 -15.29 -7.08
N THR A 460 3.70 -16.13 -6.63
CA THR A 460 4.02 -17.41 -7.28
C THR A 460 3.54 -18.59 -6.45
N HIS A 461 3.64 -19.80 -7.00
CA HIS A 461 3.12 -20.99 -6.32
C HIS A 461 1.59 -20.89 -6.17
N ASP A 462 0.92 -20.76 -7.31
CA ASP A 462 -0.47 -20.30 -7.46
C ASP A 462 -1.55 -21.21 -6.91
N ALA A 463 -1.24 -22.53 -6.69
CA ALA A 463 -2.23 -23.52 -6.29
C ALA A 463 -1.56 -24.80 -5.71
N PHE A 464 -2.32 -25.87 -5.51
CA PHE A 464 -1.87 -27.16 -4.93
C PHE A 464 -0.67 -27.80 -5.66
N ARG A 465 -0.39 -27.42 -6.92
CA ARG A 465 0.81 -27.84 -7.66
C ARG A 465 2.13 -27.26 -7.13
N VAL A 466 2.09 -26.58 -6.00
CA VAL A 466 3.27 -26.36 -5.12
C VAL A 466 3.90 -27.70 -4.76
N GLY A 467 3.06 -28.70 -4.48
CA GLY A 467 3.48 -30.09 -4.42
C GLY A 467 4.00 -30.52 -3.05
N GLU A 468 5.28 -30.81 -2.98
CA GLU A 468 5.88 -31.48 -1.82
C GLU A 468 5.85 -30.64 -0.53
N ASP A 469 5.80 -29.30 -0.64
CA ASP A 469 5.70 -28.38 0.52
C ASP A 469 4.36 -28.53 1.26
N GLY A 470 3.31 -28.97 0.56
CA GLY A 470 2.02 -29.35 1.14
C GLY A 470 1.11 -28.21 1.55
N PRO A 471 0.08 -28.51 2.38
CA PRO A 471 -1.06 -27.62 2.63
C PRO A 471 -0.72 -26.24 3.15
N THR A 472 0.37 -26.07 3.90
CA THR A 472 0.78 -24.77 4.46
C THR A 472 1.30 -23.81 3.39
N HIS A 473 1.63 -24.32 2.20
CA HIS A 473 2.16 -23.55 1.07
C HIS A 473 1.25 -23.58 -0.16
N GLU A 474 0.17 -24.33 -0.12
CA GLU A 474 -0.77 -24.54 -1.21
C GLU A 474 -1.99 -23.62 -1.09
N PRO A 475 -2.09 -22.53 -1.89
CA PRO A 475 -3.26 -21.67 -1.89
C PRO A 475 -4.50 -22.43 -2.38
N VAL A 476 -5.63 -22.22 -1.71
CA VAL A 476 -6.95 -22.75 -2.09
C VAL A 476 -7.99 -21.63 -2.09
N GLU A 477 -8.07 -20.89 -1.00
CA GLU A 477 -9.03 -19.79 -0.82
C GLU A 477 -8.47 -18.42 -1.25
N GLN A 478 -7.16 -18.26 -1.39
CA GLN A 478 -6.52 -16.97 -1.66
C GLN A 478 -6.99 -16.34 -2.97
N GLU A 479 -7.19 -17.16 -4.05
CA GLU A 479 -7.66 -16.61 -5.30
C GLU A 479 -9.09 -16.06 -5.18
N ALA A 480 -10.00 -16.79 -4.51
CA ALA A 480 -11.35 -16.30 -4.25
C ALA A 480 -11.34 -14.99 -3.44
N GLN A 481 -10.48 -14.88 -2.43
CA GLN A 481 -10.34 -13.69 -1.60
C GLN A 481 -9.86 -12.48 -2.40
N ILE A 482 -8.83 -12.61 -3.24
CA ILE A 482 -8.33 -11.48 -4.03
C ILE A 482 -9.30 -11.11 -5.16
N ARG A 483 -10.02 -12.09 -5.76
CA ARG A 483 -11.07 -11.82 -6.74
C ARG A 483 -12.25 -11.05 -6.16
N LEU A 484 -12.51 -11.13 -4.84
CA LEU A 484 -13.49 -10.25 -4.18
C LEU A 484 -13.07 -8.78 -4.26
N MET A 485 -11.77 -8.50 -4.16
CA MET A 485 -11.23 -7.13 -4.29
C MET A 485 -11.43 -6.57 -5.70
N GLU A 486 -11.41 -7.39 -6.75
CA GLU A 486 -11.76 -6.95 -8.12
C GLU A 486 -13.22 -6.47 -8.26
N LYS A 487 -14.11 -6.95 -7.39
CA LYS A 487 -15.56 -6.61 -7.41
C LYS A 487 -15.86 -5.32 -6.64
N LEU A 488 -14.91 -4.84 -5.82
CA LEU A 488 -15.00 -3.61 -5.06
C LEU A 488 -14.49 -2.43 -5.89
N GLN A 489 -15.18 -1.32 -5.85
CA GLN A 489 -14.70 -0.06 -6.41
C GLN A 489 -14.11 0.82 -5.29
N ASN A 490 -13.03 1.52 -5.59
CA ASN A 490 -12.52 2.58 -4.72
C ASN A 490 -13.35 3.87 -4.86
N HIS A 491 -13.09 4.87 -4.05
CA HIS A 491 -13.82 6.15 -4.05
C HIS A 491 -13.75 6.90 -5.38
N LYS A 492 -12.80 6.56 -6.26
CA LYS A 492 -12.66 7.14 -7.61
C LYS A 492 -13.46 6.35 -8.67
N GLY A 493 -14.26 5.35 -8.25
CA GLY A 493 -15.05 4.49 -9.14
C GLY A 493 -14.21 3.53 -9.98
N LYS A 494 -12.95 3.28 -9.60
CA LYS A 494 -12.05 2.33 -10.25
C LYS A 494 -12.10 0.98 -9.53
N ASP A 495 -11.67 -0.10 -10.22
CA ASP A 495 -11.44 -1.38 -9.53
C ASP A 495 -10.48 -1.16 -8.38
N SER A 496 -10.75 -1.73 -7.21
CA SER A 496 -9.85 -1.58 -6.09
C SER A 496 -8.54 -2.35 -6.31
N VAL A 497 -8.57 -3.49 -7.01
CA VAL A 497 -7.40 -4.28 -7.42
C VAL A 497 -7.65 -4.86 -8.80
N ARG A 498 -6.63 -4.92 -9.67
CA ARG A 498 -6.64 -5.75 -10.88
C ARG A 498 -5.94 -7.07 -10.60
N VAL A 499 -6.53 -8.18 -11.01
CA VAL A 499 -5.98 -9.53 -10.78
C VAL A 499 -5.74 -10.22 -12.10
N PHE A 500 -4.52 -10.75 -12.29
CA PHE A 500 -4.11 -11.50 -13.48
C PHE A 500 -3.55 -12.87 -13.09
N ARG A 501 -4.09 -13.92 -13.69
CA ARG A 501 -3.57 -15.30 -13.57
C ARG A 501 -3.43 -15.90 -14.96
N PRO A 502 -2.27 -15.72 -15.62
CA PRO A 502 -2.06 -16.11 -17.01
C PRO A 502 -1.94 -17.62 -17.20
N ALA A 503 -2.41 -18.09 -18.38
CA ALA A 503 -2.47 -19.50 -18.76
C ALA A 503 -1.14 -20.06 -19.28
N ASP A 504 -0.25 -19.22 -19.82
CA ASP A 504 1.07 -19.63 -20.31
C ASP A 504 2.08 -18.46 -20.30
N ALA A 505 3.26 -18.72 -20.92
CA ALA A 505 4.35 -17.74 -20.93
C ALA A 505 4.04 -16.48 -21.75
N ASP A 506 3.37 -16.63 -22.90
CA ASP A 506 3.03 -15.51 -23.77
C ASP A 506 1.94 -14.65 -23.18
N GLU A 507 0.89 -15.27 -22.62
CA GLU A 507 -0.17 -14.55 -21.85
C GLU A 507 0.43 -13.83 -20.64
N THR A 508 1.49 -14.38 -20.00
CA THR A 508 2.20 -13.72 -18.90
C THR A 508 2.80 -12.38 -19.35
N THR A 509 3.34 -12.29 -20.55
CA THR A 509 3.88 -11.03 -21.10
C THR A 509 2.80 -9.97 -21.27
N VAL A 510 1.62 -10.35 -21.77
CA VAL A 510 0.47 -9.43 -21.91
C VAL A 510 -0.04 -8.99 -20.53
N CYS A 511 -0.10 -9.91 -19.57
CA CYS A 511 -0.49 -9.57 -18.19
C CYS A 511 0.48 -8.56 -17.54
N TRP A 512 1.78 -8.71 -17.77
CA TRP A 512 2.78 -7.72 -17.32
C TRP A 512 2.61 -6.37 -18.02
N ALA A 513 2.34 -6.37 -19.33
CA ALA A 513 2.07 -5.13 -20.06
C ALA A 513 0.88 -4.39 -19.46
N MET A 514 -0.24 -5.09 -19.22
CA MET A 514 -1.42 -4.52 -18.56
C MET A 514 -1.14 -4.05 -17.13
N ALA A 515 -0.29 -4.76 -16.39
CA ALA A 515 0.12 -4.37 -15.05
C ALA A 515 0.90 -3.06 -15.06
N MET A 516 1.85 -2.89 -15.98
CA MET A 516 2.66 -1.67 -16.10
C MET A 516 1.85 -0.48 -16.63
N GLU A 517 0.86 -0.71 -17.46
CA GLU A 517 -0.10 0.30 -17.95
C GLU A 517 -1.07 0.77 -16.86
N ASN A 518 -1.30 -0.06 -15.84
CA ASN A 518 -2.19 0.30 -14.72
C ASN A 518 -1.49 1.26 -13.75
N THR A 519 -1.83 2.54 -13.83
CA THR A 519 -1.28 3.60 -12.96
C THR A 519 -2.26 4.08 -11.88
N GLU A 520 -3.42 3.42 -11.74
CA GLU A 520 -4.50 3.93 -10.90
C GLU A 520 -4.79 3.06 -9.66
N THR A 521 -4.47 1.77 -9.71
CA THR A 521 -4.83 0.80 -8.66
C THR A 521 -3.78 -0.31 -8.57
N PRO A 522 -3.65 -1.00 -7.44
CA PRO A 522 -2.74 -2.12 -7.34
C PRO A 522 -3.08 -3.24 -8.32
N THR A 523 -2.07 -3.99 -8.72
CA THR A 523 -2.20 -5.16 -9.59
C THR A 523 -1.65 -6.39 -8.90
N ALA A 524 -2.42 -7.47 -8.86
CA ALA A 524 -2.02 -8.79 -8.41
C ALA A 524 -1.70 -9.67 -9.63
N LEU A 525 -0.49 -10.21 -9.67
CA LEU A 525 0.01 -11.11 -10.70
C LEU A 525 0.25 -12.49 -10.07
N ILE A 526 -0.50 -13.50 -10.50
CA ILE A 526 -0.50 -14.84 -9.89
C ILE A 526 0.11 -15.84 -10.87
N PHE A 527 1.21 -16.50 -10.48
CA PHE A 527 2.03 -17.32 -11.35
C PHE A 527 2.23 -18.75 -10.83
N SER A 528 2.25 -19.71 -11.75
CA SER A 528 2.45 -21.14 -11.46
C SER A 528 3.90 -21.44 -11.03
N ARG A 529 4.04 -22.50 -10.22
CA ARG A 529 5.35 -23.12 -9.92
C ARG A 529 5.77 -24.11 -10.99
N GLN A 530 4.83 -24.89 -11.49
CA GLN A 530 5.06 -25.93 -12.51
C GLN A 530 5.02 -25.35 -13.93
N GLY A 531 5.68 -26.02 -14.87
CA GLY A 531 5.59 -25.70 -16.29
C GLY A 531 4.16 -25.91 -16.82
N ILE A 532 3.77 -25.06 -17.76
CA ILE A 532 2.45 -25.09 -18.39
C ILE A 532 2.64 -25.22 -19.91
N ALA A 533 1.88 -26.09 -20.54
CA ALA A 533 1.87 -26.19 -22.00
C ALA A 533 1.40 -24.88 -22.64
N LYS A 534 1.99 -24.51 -23.75
CA LYS A 534 1.59 -23.37 -24.56
C LYS A 534 0.12 -23.51 -24.99
N LEU A 535 -0.59 -22.41 -25.04
CA LEU A 535 -1.92 -22.35 -25.65
C LEU A 535 -1.85 -22.73 -27.14
N PRO A 536 -2.98 -23.19 -27.73
CA PRO A 536 -2.99 -23.63 -29.12
C PRO A 536 -2.40 -22.63 -30.11
N GLU A 537 -1.76 -23.13 -31.18
CA GLU A 537 -1.17 -22.31 -32.24
C GLU A 537 -2.20 -21.37 -32.87
N GLY A 538 -1.75 -20.16 -33.24
CA GLY A 538 -2.60 -19.12 -33.82
C GLY A 538 -3.43 -18.34 -32.83
N ASN A 539 -3.21 -18.53 -31.51
CA ASN A 539 -3.87 -17.76 -30.49
C ASN A 539 -3.44 -16.28 -30.52
N ASP A 540 -4.40 -15.37 -30.44
CA ASP A 540 -4.16 -13.92 -30.33
C ASP A 540 -4.13 -13.51 -28.86
N TYR A 541 -2.94 -13.50 -28.28
CA TYR A 541 -2.72 -13.16 -26.86
C TYR A 541 -3.13 -11.73 -26.49
N GLU A 542 -3.21 -10.79 -27.46
CA GLU A 542 -3.71 -9.43 -27.18
C GLU A 542 -5.19 -9.44 -26.73
N GLN A 543 -5.95 -10.50 -27.06
CA GLN A 543 -7.31 -10.67 -26.55
C GLN A 543 -7.37 -10.84 -25.02
N ALA A 544 -6.29 -11.28 -24.35
CA ALA A 544 -6.19 -11.35 -22.89
C ALA A 544 -6.45 -9.99 -22.22
N ARG A 545 -6.22 -8.88 -22.93
CA ARG A 545 -6.55 -7.51 -22.47
C ARG A 545 -8.02 -7.29 -22.20
N LYS A 546 -8.89 -8.16 -22.74
CA LYS A 546 -10.33 -8.13 -22.49
C LYS A 546 -10.74 -8.93 -21.24
N GLY A 547 -9.77 -9.56 -20.57
CA GLY A 547 -9.96 -10.29 -19.32
C GLY A 547 -10.42 -11.74 -19.44
N ALA A 548 -11.15 -12.10 -20.49
CA ALA A 548 -11.44 -13.46 -20.90
C ALA A 548 -11.63 -13.51 -22.43
N TYR A 549 -11.15 -14.58 -23.06
CA TYR A 549 -11.20 -14.75 -24.51
C TYR A 549 -11.14 -16.22 -24.94
N ILE A 550 -11.55 -16.50 -26.17
CA ILE A 550 -11.58 -17.87 -26.74
C ILE A 550 -10.17 -18.24 -27.16
N VAL A 551 -9.65 -19.36 -26.63
CA VAL A 551 -8.31 -19.87 -26.94
C VAL A 551 -8.36 -21.14 -27.83
N ALA A 552 -9.51 -21.83 -27.88
CA ALA A 552 -9.72 -22.96 -28.76
C ALA A 552 -11.21 -23.16 -29.04
N GLY A 553 -11.55 -23.72 -30.24
CA GLY A 553 -12.92 -24.02 -30.62
C GLY A 553 -13.78 -22.78 -30.86
N SER A 554 -13.62 -22.15 -32.03
CA SER A 554 -14.31 -20.89 -32.40
C SER A 554 -15.73 -21.12 -32.95
N ASP A 555 -16.31 -22.32 -32.76
CA ASP A 555 -17.68 -22.68 -33.26
C ASP A 555 -18.71 -21.65 -32.78
N GLU A 556 -19.55 -21.18 -33.69
CA GLU A 556 -20.62 -20.23 -33.38
C GLU A 556 -21.65 -20.80 -32.37
N ASN A 557 -21.82 -22.12 -32.33
CA ASN A 557 -22.77 -22.81 -31.46
C ASN A 557 -22.09 -23.98 -30.75
N PRO A 558 -21.29 -23.75 -29.68
CA PRO A 558 -20.68 -24.82 -28.90
C PRO A 558 -21.74 -25.55 -28.05
N ASP A 559 -21.58 -26.86 -27.88
CA ASP A 559 -22.39 -27.66 -26.95
C ASP A 559 -22.01 -27.34 -25.49
N VAL A 560 -20.74 -27.02 -25.27
CA VAL A 560 -20.20 -26.67 -23.95
C VAL A 560 -19.04 -25.69 -24.06
N ILE A 561 -18.95 -24.77 -23.09
CA ILE A 561 -17.84 -23.87 -22.93
C ILE A 561 -17.06 -24.25 -21.67
N LEU A 562 -15.76 -24.47 -21.83
CA LEU A 562 -14.84 -24.77 -20.75
C LEU A 562 -14.10 -23.47 -20.34
N VAL A 563 -14.13 -23.13 -19.06
CA VAL A 563 -13.60 -21.85 -18.55
C VAL A 563 -12.61 -22.09 -17.44
N ALA A 564 -11.44 -21.51 -17.56
CA ALA A 564 -10.41 -21.50 -16.51
C ALA A 564 -9.52 -20.25 -16.57
N SER A 565 -8.70 -20.06 -15.54
CA SER A 565 -7.54 -19.17 -15.53
C SER A 565 -6.28 -19.97 -15.19
N GLY A 566 -5.10 -19.43 -15.50
CA GLY A 566 -3.84 -20.07 -15.15
C GLY A 566 -3.65 -21.47 -15.75
N SER A 567 -2.99 -22.34 -15.01
CA SER A 567 -2.62 -23.69 -15.47
C SER A 567 -3.80 -24.59 -15.79
N GLU A 568 -4.97 -24.31 -15.27
CA GLU A 568 -6.17 -25.12 -15.53
C GLU A 568 -6.68 -25.00 -16.97
N VAL A 569 -6.30 -23.94 -17.70
CA VAL A 569 -6.63 -23.81 -19.13
C VAL A 569 -6.00 -24.94 -19.92
N SER A 570 -4.71 -25.24 -19.68
CA SER A 570 -4.05 -26.38 -20.37
C SER A 570 -4.63 -27.73 -19.94
N THR A 571 -5.08 -27.87 -18.70
CA THR A 571 -5.77 -29.09 -18.21
C THR A 571 -7.13 -29.29 -18.92
N LEU A 572 -7.87 -28.20 -19.15
CA LEU A 572 -9.10 -28.23 -19.93
C LEU A 572 -8.83 -28.66 -21.38
N GLU A 573 -7.82 -28.06 -22.01
CA GLU A 573 -7.49 -28.39 -23.42
C GLU A 573 -7.03 -29.85 -23.56
N ALA A 574 -6.33 -30.41 -22.58
CA ALA A 574 -5.95 -31.83 -22.58
C ALA A 574 -7.18 -32.78 -22.63
N GLY A 575 -8.33 -32.37 -22.10
CA GLY A 575 -9.57 -33.14 -22.18
C GLY A 575 -10.36 -32.95 -23.49
N CYS A 576 -10.04 -31.89 -24.25
CA CYS A 576 -10.84 -31.51 -25.43
C CYS A 576 -10.74 -32.49 -26.61
N ALA A 577 -9.58 -33.13 -26.81
CA ALA A 577 -9.38 -34.07 -27.90
C ALA A 577 -10.39 -35.21 -27.83
N ALA A 578 -10.60 -35.82 -26.66
CA ALA A 578 -11.56 -36.90 -26.43
C ALA A 578 -13.01 -36.41 -26.59
N LEU A 579 -13.35 -35.21 -26.11
CA LEU A 579 -14.69 -34.64 -26.28
C LEU A 579 -15.01 -34.39 -27.75
N ARG A 580 -14.08 -33.83 -28.52
CA ARG A 580 -14.21 -33.58 -29.96
C ARG A 580 -14.33 -34.89 -30.76
N ALA A 581 -13.61 -35.96 -30.35
CA ALA A 581 -13.72 -37.29 -30.97
C ALA A 581 -15.12 -37.89 -30.78
N ASP A 582 -15.83 -37.57 -29.72
CA ASP A 582 -17.22 -37.91 -29.46
C ASP A 582 -18.22 -37.00 -30.19
N GLY A 583 -17.76 -36.07 -31.03
CA GLY A 583 -18.61 -35.16 -31.80
C GLY A 583 -19.13 -33.95 -30.99
N ILE A 584 -18.63 -33.72 -29.78
CA ILE A 584 -19.02 -32.59 -28.94
C ILE A 584 -18.26 -31.32 -29.38
N LYS A 585 -19.01 -30.27 -29.66
CA LYS A 585 -18.44 -28.95 -29.99
C LYS A 585 -18.02 -28.24 -28.72
N VAL A 586 -16.70 -28.12 -28.52
CA VAL A 586 -16.10 -27.56 -27.30
C VAL A 586 -15.44 -26.24 -27.60
N ARG A 587 -15.81 -25.22 -26.86
CA ARG A 587 -15.09 -23.93 -26.78
C ARG A 587 -14.27 -23.89 -25.49
N VAL A 588 -13.02 -23.45 -25.57
CA VAL A 588 -12.15 -23.20 -24.38
C VAL A 588 -11.89 -21.70 -24.24
N VAL A 589 -12.07 -21.19 -23.03
CA VAL A 589 -11.90 -19.80 -22.68
C VAL A 589 -10.82 -19.67 -21.60
N SER A 590 -9.77 -18.90 -21.90
CA SER A 590 -8.85 -18.39 -20.88
C SER A 590 -9.41 -17.11 -20.26
N ALA A 591 -9.47 -17.06 -18.94
CA ALA A 591 -9.98 -15.93 -18.20
C ALA A 591 -8.94 -15.39 -17.20
N PRO A 592 -7.83 -14.77 -17.68
CA PRO A 592 -6.80 -14.26 -16.80
C PRO A 592 -7.31 -13.19 -15.82
N SER A 593 -8.38 -12.44 -16.15
CA SER A 593 -8.94 -11.40 -15.29
C SER A 593 -10.48 -11.33 -15.39
N GLU A 594 -11.18 -11.84 -14.37
CA GLU A 594 -12.63 -11.71 -14.28
C GLU A 594 -13.08 -10.24 -14.25
N GLY A 595 -12.37 -9.39 -13.49
CA GLY A 595 -12.73 -7.97 -13.34
C GLY A 595 -12.72 -7.23 -14.67
N LEU A 596 -11.69 -7.42 -15.50
CA LEU A 596 -11.62 -6.81 -16.84
C LEU A 596 -12.71 -7.34 -17.77
N PHE A 597 -12.99 -8.64 -17.74
CA PHE A 597 -14.04 -9.23 -18.57
C PHE A 597 -15.43 -8.67 -18.24
N ARG A 598 -15.75 -8.49 -16.98
CA ARG A 598 -17.03 -7.92 -16.53
C ARG A 598 -17.26 -6.48 -17.00
N ARG A 599 -16.17 -5.75 -17.34
CA ARG A 599 -16.23 -4.37 -17.87
C ARG A 599 -16.36 -4.29 -19.38
N GLN A 600 -16.21 -5.42 -20.07
CA GLN A 600 -16.40 -5.44 -21.50
C GLN A 600 -17.87 -5.14 -21.87
N PRO A 601 -18.13 -4.63 -23.07
CA PRO A 601 -19.49 -4.51 -23.60
C PRO A 601 -20.26 -5.83 -23.49
N LYS A 602 -21.56 -5.77 -23.24
CA LYS A 602 -22.43 -6.95 -23.09
C LYS A 602 -22.35 -7.88 -24.30
N GLU A 603 -22.25 -7.30 -25.48
CA GLU A 603 -22.10 -8.02 -26.74
C GLU A 603 -20.83 -8.87 -26.77
N TYR A 604 -19.72 -8.37 -26.23
CA TYR A 604 -18.47 -9.13 -26.13
C TYR A 604 -18.57 -10.22 -25.07
N GLN A 605 -19.16 -9.93 -23.92
CA GLN A 605 -19.37 -10.92 -22.86
C GLN A 605 -20.23 -12.11 -23.38
N GLU A 606 -21.29 -11.77 -24.09
CA GLU A 606 -22.19 -12.77 -24.68
C GLU A 606 -21.55 -13.55 -25.85
N ALA A 607 -20.68 -12.92 -26.63
CA ALA A 607 -19.94 -13.61 -27.69
C ALA A 607 -18.94 -14.63 -27.11
N VAL A 608 -18.30 -14.34 -25.99
CA VAL A 608 -17.32 -15.24 -25.36
C VAL A 608 -18.01 -16.30 -24.48
N LEU A 609 -18.95 -15.88 -23.63
CA LEU A 609 -19.67 -16.72 -22.67
C LEU A 609 -21.20 -16.58 -22.81
N PRO A 610 -21.80 -17.02 -23.91
CA PRO A 610 -23.24 -16.93 -24.14
C PRO A 610 -24.05 -17.53 -22.99
N TYR A 611 -25.12 -16.82 -22.61
CA TYR A 611 -25.89 -17.13 -21.40
C TYR A 611 -26.57 -18.53 -21.46
N ASN A 612 -27.04 -18.91 -22.62
CA ASN A 612 -27.84 -20.13 -22.84
C ASN A 612 -27.02 -21.40 -23.10
N VAL A 613 -25.69 -21.32 -23.16
CA VAL A 613 -24.80 -22.47 -23.39
C VAL A 613 -24.31 -23.02 -22.05
N LYS A 614 -24.24 -24.36 -21.94
CA LYS A 614 -23.66 -25.03 -20.76
C LYS A 614 -22.19 -24.61 -20.55
N LYS A 615 -21.81 -24.30 -19.32
CA LYS A 615 -20.46 -23.87 -18.96
C LYS A 615 -19.86 -24.76 -17.88
N PHE A 616 -18.67 -25.28 -18.16
CA PHE A 616 -17.88 -26.06 -17.21
C PHE A 616 -16.64 -25.27 -16.78
N GLY A 617 -16.53 -24.98 -15.51
CA GLY A 617 -15.36 -24.30 -14.91
C GLY A 617 -14.40 -25.30 -14.30
N LEU A 618 -13.10 -25.04 -14.43
CA LEU A 618 -12.04 -25.75 -13.71
C LEU A 618 -11.17 -24.74 -12.98
N THR A 619 -11.02 -24.90 -11.67
CA THR A 619 -10.12 -24.06 -10.84
C THR A 619 -9.39 -24.94 -9.82
N ALA A 620 -8.10 -24.65 -9.60
CA ALA A 620 -7.33 -25.25 -8.52
C ALA A 620 -7.58 -24.60 -7.15
N GLY A 621 -8.42 -23.57 -7.10
CA GLY A 621 -8.96 -22.97 -5.89
C GLY A 621 -10.39 -23.46 -5.58
N LEU A 622 -11.11 -22.71 -4.74
CA LEU A 622 -12.51 -22.98 -4.41
C LEU A 622 -13.41 -22.77 -5.64
N PRO A 623 -14.50 -23.55 -5.83
CA PRO A 623 -15.44 -23.38 -6.95
C PRO A 623 -15.99 -21.96 -7.10
N CYS A 624 -16.22 -21.24 -5.99
CA CYS A 624 -16.74 -19.87 -6.00
C CYS A 624 -15.83 -18.87 -6.75
N THR A 625 -14.57 -19.22 -6.97
CA THR A 625 -13.62 -18.40 -7.75
C THR A 625 -14.11 -18.17 -9.18
N LEU A 626 -14.82 -19.13 -9.79
CA LEU A 626 -15.32 -19.04 -11.18
C LEU A 626 -16.83 -18.80 -11.29
N GLU A 627 -17.58 -18.70 -10.19
CA GLU A 627 -19.04 -18.49 -10.24
C GLU A 627 -19.42 -17.22 -11.02
N GLY A 628 -18.58 -16.20 -10.99
CA GLY A 628 -18.81 -14.98 -11.74
C GLY A 628 -18.73 -15.11 -13.26
N LEU A 629 -18.05 -16.13 -13.77
CA LEU A 629 -17.87 -16.40 -15.20
C LEU A 629 -18.77 -17.55 -15.68
N VAL A 630 -18.87 -18.61 -14.89
CA VAL A 630 -19.59 -19.84 -15.23
C VAL A 630 -21.07 -19.75 -14.87
N GLY A 631 -21.37 -19.00 -13.78
CA GLY A 631 -22.73 -18.91 -13.23
C GLY A 631 -23.05 -20.03 -12.24
N ILE A 632 -24.29 -20.00 -11.71
CA ILE A 632 -24.86 -20.99 -10.81
C ILE A 632 -26.16 -21.51 -11.44
N GLY A 633 -26.37 -22.80 -11.47
CA GLY A 633 -27.62 -23.41 -11.98
C GLY A 633 -27.40 -24.61 -12.88
N PRO A 634 -28.45 -25.10 -13.55
CA PRO A 634 -28.42 -26.37 -14.30
C PRO A 634 -27.48 -26.32 -15.53
N ASN A 635 -27.21 -25.12 -16.06
CA ASN A 635 -26.28 -24.91 -17.17
C ASN A 635 -24.85 -24.61 -16.72
N SER A 636 -24.54 -24.80 -15.44
CA SER A 636 -23.27 -24.42 -14.83
C SER A 636 -22.74 -25.57 -13.99
N ARG A 637 -21.46 -25.91 -14.17
CA ARG A 637 -20.74 -26.84 -13.31
C ARG A 637 -19.32 -26.33 -13.10
N ILE A 638 -18.85 -26.32 -11.88
CA ILE A 638 -17.46 -25.94 -11.55
C ILE A 638 -16.80 -27.08 -10.78
N TYR A 639 -15.69 -27.57 -11.31
CA TYR A 639 -14.81 -28.50 -10.61
C TYR A 639 -13.69 -27.68 -9.95
N GLY A 640 -13.52 -27.83 -8.63
CA GLY A 640 -12.54 -27.12 -7.83
C GLY A 640 -12.22 -27.86 -6.55
N MET A 641 -11.24 -27.34 -5.79
CA MET A 641 -10.84 -27.86 -4.49
C MET A 641 -11.98 -27.72 -3.49
N LYS A 642 -12.10 -28.72 -2.59
CA LYS A 642 -13.10 -28.74 -1.50
C LYS A 642 -12.47 -28.83 -0.12
N SER A 643 -11.16 -28.96 -0.08
CA SER A 643 -10.35 -29.08 1.13
C SER A 643 -9.00 -28.41 0.89
N PHE A 644 -8.22 -28.24 1.92
CA PHE A 644 -6.80 -27.94 1.78
C PHE A 644 -6.11 -29.02 0.94
N GLY A 645 -4.93 -28.69 0.39
CA GLY A 645 -4.15 -29.59 -0.44
C GLY A 645 -3.43 -30.68 0.32
N PHE A 646 -2.47 -31.34 -0.34
CA PHE A 646 -1.74 -32.49 0.21
C PHE A 646 -0.27 -32.47 -0.22
N SER A 647 0.63 -32.93 0.64
CA SER A 647 2.05 -33.05 0.31
C SER A 647 2.33 -34.28 -0.55
N ALA A 648 2.66 -34.06 -1.83
CA ALA A 648 3.12 -35.08 -2.77
C ALA A 648 3.70 -34.39 -4.03
N PRO A 649 4.47 -35.11 -4.87
CA PRO A 649 4.82 -34.58 -6.20
C PRO A 649 3.58 -34.13 -6.96
N TYR A 650 3.63 -32.96 -7.61
CA TYR A 650 2.43 -32.31 -8.18
C TYR A 650 1.69 -33.19 -9.19
N LYS A 651 2.39 -34.07 -9.95
CA LYS A 651 1.74 -35.03 -10.88
C LYS A 651 0.89 -36.06 -10.15
N VAL A 652 1.33 -36.48 -8.96
CA VAL A 652 0.54 -37.40 -8.09
C VAL A 652 -0.69 -36.65 -7.58
N LEU A 653 -0.55 -35.37 -7.23
CA LEU A 653 -1.68 -34.55 -6.80
C LEU A 653 -2.68 -34.32 -7.96
N ASP A 654 -2.21 -34.07 -9.19
CA ASP A 654 -3.07 -33.99 -10.38
C ASP A 654 -3.94 -35.24 -10.55
N GLU A 655 -3.35 -36.42 -10.42
CA GLU A 655 -4.07 -37.69 -10.53
C GLU A 655 -5.07 -37.89 -9.37
N LYS A 656 -4.61 -37.69 -8.13
CA LYS A 656 -5.42 -37.96 -6.94
C LYS A 656 -6.55 -36.95 -6.76
N LEU A 657 -6.32 -35.69 -7.11
CA LEU A 657 -7.31 -34.62 -7.04
C LEU A 657 -8.15 -34.48 -8.34
N GLY A 658 -7.81 -35.24 -9.38
CA GLY A 658 -8.59 -35.29 -10.62
C GLY A 658 -8.36 -34.11 -11.56
N TYR A 659 -7.21 -33.46 -11.52
CA TYR A 659 -6.85 -32.38 -12.45
C TYR A 659 -6.13 -32.93 -13.69
N THR A 660 -6.78 -33.85 -14.37
CA THR A 660 -6.29 -34.53 -15.59
C THR A 660 -7.27 -34.37 -16.74
N GLY A 661 -6.78 -34.44 -17.98
CA GLY A 661 -7.62 -34.39 -19.16
C GLY A 661 -8.70 -35.48 -19.18
N ASP A 662 -8.37 -36.70 -18.70
CA ASP A 662 -9.33 -37.82 -18.62
C ASP A 662 -10.48 -37.51 -17.65
N ASN A 663 -10.18 -36.89 -16.51
CA ASN A 663 -11.24 -36.48 -15.58
C ASN A 663 -12.05 -35.30 -16.10
N VAL A 664 -11.45 -34.35 -16.80
CA VAL A 664 -12.18 -33.26 -17.50
C VAL A 664 -13.17 -33.87 -18.48
N TYR A 665 -12.73 -34.80 -19.34
CA TYR A 665 -13.62 -35.52 -20.26
C TYR A 665 -14.79 -36.19 -19.52
N LYS A 666 -14.52 -36.96 -18.49
CA LYS A 666 -15.54 -37.64 -17.69
C LYS A 666 -16.55 -36.67 -17.06
N GLN A 667 -16.05 -35.61 -16.42
CA GLN A 667 -16.89 -34.62 -15.75
C GLN A 667 -17.80 -33.86 -16.74
N VAL A 668 -17.26 -33.49 -17.91
CA VAL A 668 -18.02 -32.80 -18.95
C VAL A 668 -19.07 -33.72 -19.55
N LYS A 669 -18.73 -34.97 -19.85
CA LYS A 669 -19.71 -35.97 -20.36
C LYS A 669 -20.87 -36.18 -19.38
N GLU A 670 -20.58 -36.34 -18.11
CA GLU A 670 -21.61 -36.47 -17.06
C GLU A 670 -22.47 -35.19 -16.96
N PHE A 671 -21.86 -34.01 -17.09
CA PHE A 671 -22.59 -32.75 -17.07
C PHE A 671 -23.53 -32.58 -18.29
N LEU A 672 -23.07 -33.00 -19.45
CA LEU A 672 -23.90 -32.92 -20.69
C LEU A 672 -25.05 -33.92 -20.70
N SER A 673 -24.92 -35.06 -20.01
CA SER A 673 -25.96 -36.08 -19.92
C SER A 673 -27.13 -35.74 -18.98
N LYS A 674 -26.95 -34.74 -18.14
CA LYS A 674 -27.96 -34.19 -17.22
C LYS A 674 -28.60 -32.92 -17.82
#